data_aecca021b254787e160d1ef6a57402d8
#
_entry.id   aecca021b254787e160d1ef6a57402d8
#
_cell.length_a   1.000
_cell.length_b   1.000
_cell.length_c   1.000
_cell.angle_alpha   90.00
_cell.angle_beta   90.00
_cell.angle_gamma   90.00
#
_symmetry.space_group_name_H-M   'P 1'
#
loop_
_entity.id
_entity.type
_entity.pdbx_description
1 polymer ?
#
loop_
_entity_poly.entity_id
_entity_poly.type
_entity_poly.pdbx_seq_one_letter_code
_entity_poly.pdbx_strand_id
1 'polypeptide(L)'
;MAKLSKSKLLALISQEIQSSLGFYSSDLSKQRENALKYYLGEPLGNEVEGRSSVVSQDILEVIESILPSLMRMFTQSDKMVNFEPQQAEDVPYAEQITDYCNFIFNRDNNGFEILHSMFKTALLQKNGFCKVYWKTSKDQKKEHYEHLDETQYQKLLMDEEVEIVEVEEIEEDQGIFYNCEIRRVKEYGRCQIDPVPPEEILVSPRAKNLKDCNFIAHRVAKTVSELINMGFNKKDVESLPSADEEVYNTEAIVRKSYDNPTMDLNISTIDPSQRVVQITECYMKVDMDGDGIGELRKIIVGGSGYNNYIVLENEVINKLPFAMCVAIPMPFRFFGLSMYDLLADVQMMSTTIMRNTLDNMYFQNNARTIVVDGQANLDDLLTSRAGGIVRVKSPNAVTPLQTPNFLNDGLAMLQKIDQLKEKRSGVPNQLMGLNPDTINKSHTTAQSVNQMMNSSTQRIELIARSFADGVKDIFENILAVICEYQDQERVVKLRGEFIPMNPREWTDHYDCTTQVGLGTGNQDQRLEVLQQVLNVQEKMIQQQGGLGMVTPQTIYNTIEAYLQNSGYKDATQFFNNPSQQQPQPPKEEKQDPALQLAAQQIEISKQKAMADADFKNRKLEADNEFKMQKINLDEQKLATQVVKEQNVSQLEKEKLASKILQQGMN
;
A
#
# COMPACT_ATOMS: atom_id res chain seq x y z
N MET A 1 37.03 -28.66 4.00
CA MET A 1 37.51 -27.87 2.83
C MET A 1 38.56 -26.86 3.29
N ALA A 2 39.34 -26.22 2.39
CA ALA A 2 40.31 -25.21 2.84
C ALA A 2 39.58 -23.90 3.18
N LYS A 3 39.98 -23.25 4.27
CA LYS A 3 39.49 -21.95 4.71
C LYS A 3 39.51 -20.92 3.56
N LEU A 4 38.41 -20.19 3.35
CA LEU A 4 38.30 -19.27 2.21
C LEU A 4 39.19 -18.05 2.41
N SER A 5 40.05 -17.73 1.42
CA SER A 5 40.90 -16.53 1.48
C SER A 5 40.12 -15.28 1.08
N LYS A 6 40.51 -14.11 1.59
CA LYS A 6 39.89 -12.80 1.27
C LYS A 6 39.79 -12.54 -0.24
N SER A 7 40.81 -12.93 -1.01
CA SER A 7 40.83 -12.79 -2.48
C SER A 7 39.81 -13.68 -3.19
N LYS A 8 39.64 -14.92 -2.73
CA LYS A 8 38.59 -15.83 -3.26
C LYS A 8 37.19 -15.37 -2.91
N LEU A 9 36.98 -14.84 -1.69
CA LEU A 9 35.72 -14.25 -1.27
C LEU A 9 35.33 -13.07 -2.19
N LEU A 10 36.25 -12.16 -2.43
CA LEU A 10 36.01 -11.02 -3.35
C LEU A 10 35.71 -11.48 -4.78
N ALA A 11 36.40 -12.49 -5.29
CA ALA A 11 36.11 -13.06 -6.61
C ALA A 11 34.69 -13.64 -6.68
N LEU A 12 34.25 -14.34 -5.62
CA LEU A 12 32.91 -14.93 -5.53
C LEU A 12 31.84 -13.84 -5.46
N ILE A 13 32.04 -12.81 -4.62
CA ILE A 13 31.13 -11.66 -4.51
C ILE A 13 31.02 -10.94 -5.86
N SER A 14 32.16 -10.66 -6.50
CA SER A 14 32.19 -10.01 -7.82
C SER A 14 31.43 -10.81 -8.87
N GLN A 15 31.58 -12.13 -8.88
CA GLN A 15 30.87 -13.02 -9.79
C GLN A 15 29.35 -12.99 -9.55
N GLU A 16 28.88 -13.05 -8.30
CA GLU A 16 27.47 -13.00 -7.97
C GLU A 16 26.84 -11.63 -8.31
N ILE A 17 27.55 -10.53 -8.01
CA ILE A 17 27.10 -9.17 -8.39
C ILE A 17 26.96 -9.07 -9.91
N GLN A 18 27.97 -9.51 -10.68
CA GLN A 18 27.95 -9.44 -12.15
C GLN A 18 26.86 -10.33 -12.76
N SER A 19 26.67 -11.54 -12.22
CA SER A 19 25.60 -12.44 -12.64
C SER A 19 24.22 -11.82 -12.41
N SER A 20 24.04 -11.17 -11.26
CA SER A 20 22.79 -10.48 -10.92
C SER A 20 22.58 -9.25 -11.79
N LEU A 21 23.59 -8.41 -11.99
CA LEU A 21 23.51 -7.24 -12.88
C LEU A 21 23.18 -7.63 -14.33
N GLY A 22 23.80 -8.68 -14.86
CA GLY A 22 23.52 -9.19 -16.20
C GLY A 22 22.06 -9.66 -16.36
N PHE A 23 21.50 -10.26 -15.33
CA PHE A 23 20.08 -10.66 -15.30
C PHE A 23 19.14 -9.44 -15.30
N TYR A 24 19.47 -8.40 -14.50
CA TYR A 24 18.65 -7.18 -14.41
C TYR A 24 18.74 -6.31 -15.65
N SER A 25 19.92 -6.15 -16.23
CA SER A 25 20.16 -5.23 -17.34
C SER A 25 19.53 -5.66 -18.68
N SER A 26 19.08 -6.94 -18.79
CA SER A 26 18.48 -7.43 -20.03
C SER A 26 17.06 -6.88 -20.26
N ASP A 27 16.07 -7.52 -19.69
CA ASP A 27 14.67 -7.21 -19.97
C ASP A 27 13.94 -6.59 -18.77
N LEU A 28 14.35 -6.93 -17.53
CA LEU A 28 13.64 -6.54 -16.33
C LEU A 28 13.72 -5.03 -16.09
N SER A 29 14.91 -4.45 -16.24
CA SER A 29 15.13 -3.01 -16.09
C SER A 29 14.29 -2.21 -17.10
N LYS A 30 14.29 -2.64 -18.37
CA LYS A 30 13.47 -2.00 -19.41
C LYS A 30 11.97 -2.08 -19.12
N GLN A 31 11.50 -3.22 -18.60
CA GLN A 31 10.08 -3.37 -18.23
C GLN A 31 9.70 -2.42 -17.09
N ARG A 32 10.56 -2.25 -16.09
CA ARG A 32 10.35 -1.34 -14.96
C ARG A 32 10.44 0.13 -15.36
N GLU A 33 11.42 0.47 -16.20
CA GLU A 33 11.53 1.79 -16.81
C GLU A 33 10.27 2.16 -17.61
N ASN A 34 9.82 1.25 -18.49
CA ASN A 34 8.60 1.46 -19.24
C ASN A 34 7.36 1.57 -18.32
N ALA A 35 7.30 0.78 -17.24
CA ALA A 35 6.22 0.87 -16.29
C ALA A 35 6.12 2.27 -15.67
N LEU A 36 7.25 2.88 -15.30
CA LEU A 36 7.30 4.25 -14.81
C LEU A 36 6.84 5.26 -15.88
N LYS A 37 7.36 5.16 -17.11
CA LYS A 37 6.99 6.05 -18.23
C LYS A 37 5.49 6.00 -18.54
N TYR A 38 4.94 4.80 -18.59
CA TYR A 38 3.51 4.61 -18.84
C TYR A 38 2.64 5.13 -17.70
N TYR A 39 3.10 4.95 -16.45
CA TYR A 39 2.41 5.48 -15.28
C TYR A 39 2.39 7.01 -15.26
N LEU A 40 3.52 7.64 -15.58
CA LEU A 40 3.66 9.09 -15.66
C LEU A 40 2.98 9.70 -16.89
N GLY A 41 2.61 8.89 -17.87
CA GLY A 41 2.02 9.36 -19.13
C GLY A 41 3.02 10.05 -20.04
N GLU A 42 4.29 9.64 -19.98
CA GLU A 42 5.32 10.14 -20.87
C GLU A 42 5.03 9.80 -22.33
N PRO A 43 5.52 10.60 -23.29
CA PRO A 43 5.40 10.32 -24.71
C PRO A 43 5.91 8.92 -25.05
N LEU A 44 5.15 8.18 -25.87
CA LEU A 44 5.49 6.81 -26.24
C LEU A 44 6.58 6.71 -27.32
N GLY A 45 7.06 7.85 -27.84
CA GLY A 45 8.07 7.93 -28.90
C GLY A 45 7.55 7.66 -30.32
N ASN A 46 6.23 7.54 -30.47
CA ASN A 46 5.55 7.37 -31.75
C ASN A 46 4.72 8.60 -32.17
N GLU A 47 4.96 9.73 -31.54
CA GLU A 47 4.32 11.01 -31.81
C GLU A 47 4.73 11.53 -33.19
N VAL A 48 3.75 12.08 -33.92
CA VAL A 48 3.96 12.68 -35.24
C VAL A 48 3.72 14.18 -35.14
N GLU A 49 4.65 14.97 -35.60
CA GLU A 49 4.53 16.42 -35.59
C GLU A 49 3.26 16.89 -36.33
N GLY A 50 2.49 17.81 -35.75
CA GLY A 50 1.24 18.30 -36.28
C GLY A 50 0.04 17.38 -36.06
N ARG A 51 0.19 16.32 -35.26
CA ARG A 51 -0.91 15.44 -34.81
C ARG A 51 -1.05 15.44 -33.29
N SER A 52 -2.12 14.83 -32.80
CA SER A 52 -2.35 14.69 -31.37
C SER A 52 -1.26 13.87 -30.68
N SER A 53 -0.72 14.40 -29.58
CA SER A 53 0.28 13.76 -28.72
C SER A 53 -0.27 13.27 -27.39
N VAL A 54 -1.59 13.25 -27.21
CA VAL A 54 -2.24 12.83 -25.96
C VAL A 54 -1.87 11.38 -25.62
N VAL A 55 -1.62 11.12 -24.34
CA VAL A 55 -1.34 9.79 -23.80
C VAL A 55 -2.43 9.45 -22.76
N SER A 56 -3.02 8.27 -22.87
CA SER A 56 -3.93 7.74 -21.86
C SER A 56 -3.12 7.27 -20.65
N GLN A 57 -3.66 7.43 -19.44
CA GLN A 57 -3.00 7.06 -18.16
C GLN A 57 -3.76 5.93 -17.45
N ASP A 58 -4.15 4.88 -18.19
CA ASP A 58 -4.94 3.76 -17.67
C ASP A 58 -4.28 3.03 -16.50
N ILE A 59 -2.95 2.91 -16.51
CA ILE A 59 -2.18 2.26 -15.46
C ILE A 59 -2.21 3.08 -14.17
N LEU A 60 -2.05 4.41 -14.27
CA LEU A 60 -2.16 5.33 -13.14
C LEU A 60 -3.54 5.22 -12.50
N GLU A 61 -4.61 5.32 -13.31
CA GLU A 61 -5.99 5.26 -12.83
C GLU A 61 -6.27 3.96 -12.04
N VAL A 62 -5.81 2.82 -12.54
CA VAL A 62 -6.02 1.53 -11.89
C VAL A 62 -5.22 1.42 -10.59
N ILE A 63 -3.95 1.80 -10.57
CA ILE A 63 -3.10 1.74 -9.38
C ILE A 63 -3.65 2.66 -8.29
N GLU A 64 -3.98 3.93 -8.64
CA GLU A 64 -4.53 4.90 -7.67
C GLU A 64 -5.94 4.52 -7.17
N SER A 65 -6.65 3.65 -7.88
CA SER A 65 -7.94 3.11 -7.42
C SER A 65 -7.79 1.92 -6.47
N ILE A 66 -6.78 1.08 -6.69
CA ILE A 66 -6.52 -0.11 -5.86
C ILE A 66 -5.85 0.27 -4.54
N LEU A 67 -4.86 1.17 -4.59
CA LEU A 67 -3.99 1.51 -3.48
C LEU A 67 -4.74 1.98 -2.22
N PRO A 68 -5.74 2.89 -2.29
CA PRO A 68 -6.50 3.30 -1.11
C PRO A 68 -7.25 2.14 -0.45
N SER A 69 -7.80 1.22 -1.25
CA SER A 69 -8.50 0.04 -0.73
C SER A 69 -7.54 -0.91 -0.01
N LEU A 70 -6.35 -1.14 -0.57
CA LEU A 70 -5.28 -1.92 0.07
C LEU A 70 -4.80 -1.24 1.35
N MET A 71 -4.47 0.04 1.30
CA MET A 71 -4.02 0.79 2.48
C MET A 71 -5.05 0.71 3.60
N ARG A 72 -6.33 0.89 3.29
CA ARG A 72 -7.42 0.77 4.28
C ARG A 72 -7.46 -0.61 4.94
N MET A 73 -7.26 -1.71 4.19
CA MET A 73 -7.28 -3.07 4.75
C MET A 73 -6.19 -3.29 5.80
N PHE A 74 -5.03 -2.65 5.66
CA PHE A 74 -3.91 -2.80 6.59
C PHE A 74 -3.91 -1.75 7.71
N THR A 75 -4.40 -0.52 7.45
CA THR A 75 -4.33 0.58 8.41
C THR A 75 -5.63 0.79 9.20
N GLN A 76 -6.64 -0.06 9.02
CA GLN A 76 -7.92 0.07 9.71
C GLN A 76 -7.82 -0.21 11.22
N SER A 77 -6.88 -1.05 11.64
CA SER A 77 -6.60 -1.36 13.05
C SER A 77 -5.28 -0.74 13.49
N ASP A 78 -5.19 -0.25 14.72
CA ASP A 78 -3.94 0.20 15.31
C ASP A 78 -2.93 -0.96 15.46
N LYS A 79 -3.40 -2.22 15.54
CA LYS A 79 -2.59 -3.43 15.54
C LYS A 79 -2.68 -4.11 14.17
N MET A 80 -1.65 -3.94 13.36
CA MET A 80 -1.58 -4.57 12.02
C MET A 80 -1.25 -6.05 12.12
N VAL A 81 -0.48 -6.43 13.14
CA VAL A 81 0.03 -7.77 13.35
C VAL A 81 -0.15 -8.15 14.81
N ASN A 82 -0.47 -9.42 15.06
CA ASN A 82 -0.43 -10.04 16.37
C ASN A 82 0.65 -11.12 16.41
N PHE A 83 1.40 -11.15 17.50
CA PHE A 83 2.31 -12.24 17.81
C PHE A 83 1.61 -13.26 18.70
N GLU A 84 1.62 -14.51 18.27
CA GLU A 84 1.01 -15.62 18.99
C GLU A 84 2.12 -16.45 19.68
N PRO A 85 1.98 -16.78 20.97
CA PRO A 85 2.97 -17.54 21.69
C PRO A 85 2.99 -19.00 21.20
N GLN A 86 4.17 -19.55 20.96
CA GLN A 86 4.32 -20.98 20.62
C GLN A 86 4.42 -21.86 21.87
N GLN A 87 4.90 -21.29 22.99
CA GLN A 87 5.07 -21.99 24.27
C GLN A 87 4.30 -21.29 25.39
N ALA A 88 3.99 -22.03 26.46
CA ALA A 88 3.24 -21.48 27.58
C ALA A 88 4.00 -20.38 28.33
N GLU A 89 5.33 -20.38 28.27
CA GLU A 89 6.20 -19.37 28.89
C GLU A 89 6.16 -18.03 28.14
N ASP A 90 5.82 -18.04 26.85
CA ASP A 90 5.80 -16.86 25.99
C ASP A 90 4.50 -16.05 26.10
N VAL A 91 3.45 -16.62 26.71
CA VAL A 91 2.11 -16.00 26.81
C VAL A 91 2.12 -14.60 27.43
N PRO A 92 2.87 -14.34 28.54
CA PRO A 92 2.89 -13.02 29.17
C PRO A 92 3.49 -11.91 28.30
N TYR A 93 4.43 -12.27 27.42
CA TYR A 93 5.18 -11.33 26.60
C TYR A 93 4.55 -11.09 25.22
N ALA A 94 3.74 -12.01 24.70
CA ALA A 94 3.16 -11.94 23.36
C ALA A 94 2.38 -10.64 23.11
N GLU A 95 1.61 -10.18 24.09
CA GLU A 95 0.85 -8.94 23.99
C GLU A 95 1.76 -7.71 24.02
N GLN A 96 2.81 -7.73 24.87
CA GLN A 96 3.81 -6.67 24.95
C GLN A 96 4.60 -6.55 23.66
N ILE A 97 5.04 -7.67 23.08
CA ILE A 97 5.74 -7.74 21.79
C ILE A 97 4.86 -7.19 20.67
N THR A 98 3.59 -7.61 20.65
CA THR A 98 2.61 -7.11 19.69
C THR A 98 2.49 -5.59 19.75
N ASP A 99 2.28 -5.04 20.94
CA ASP A 99 2.08 -3.60 21.11
C ASP A 99 3.36 -2.82 20.78
N TYR A 100 4.53 -3.34 21.18
CA TYR A 100 5.82 -2.69 20.95
C TYR A 100 6.23 -2.70 19.47
N CYS A 101 6.11 -3.83 18.79
CA CYS A 101 6.42 -3.90 17.36
C CYS A 101 5.48 -3.01 16.53
N ASN A 102 4.18 -2.97 16.84
CA ASN A 102 3.24 -2.05 16.20
C ASN A 102 3.56 -0.57 16.51
N PHE A 103 4.02 -0.26 17.71
CA PHE A 103 4.48 1.08 18.09
C PHE A 103 5.69 1.51 17.26
N ILE A 104 6.73 0.66 17.16
CA ILE A 104 7.93 0.94 16.36
C ILE A 104 7.57 1.16 14.90
N PHE A 105 6.73 0.29 14.35
CA PHE A 105 6.32 0.40 12.96
C PHE A 105 5.53 1.68 12.68
N ASN A 106 4.51 1.98 13.48
CA ASN A 106 3.60 3.08 13.22
C ASN A 106 4.13 4.44 13.64
N ARG A 107 4.84 4.53 14.79
CA ARG A 107 5.25 5.82 15.37
C ARG A 107 6.70 6.16 15.15
N ASP A 108 7.61 5.20 15.34
CA ASP A 108 9.03 5.45 15.18
C ASP A 108 9.42 5.55 13.69
N ASN A 109 8.71 4.83 12.79
CA ASN A 109 9.08 4.68 11.39
C ASN A 109 8.02 5.14 10.37
N ASN A 110 6.92 5.78 10.79
CA ASN A 110 5.85 6.21 9.87
C ASN A 110 5.35 5.06 8.95
N GLY A 111 4.80 4.00 9.56
CA GLY A 111 4.41 2.76 8.87
C GLY A 111 3.47 2.95 7.68
N PHE A 112 2.62 4.00 7.69
CA PHE A 112 1.75 4.32 6.57
C PHE A 112 2.53 4.62 5.28
N GLU A 113 3.56 5.46 5.36
CA GLU A 113 4.38 5.86 4.21
C GLU A 113 5.19 4.68 3.66
N ILE A 114 5.71 3.83 4.57
CA ILE A 114 6.45 2.62 4.22
C ILE A 114 5.55 1.67 3.42
N LEU A 115 4.35 1.35 3.94
CA LEU A 115 3.40 0.48 3.23
C LEU A 115 2.95 1.08 1.91
N HIS A 116 2.63 2.38 1.89
CA HIS A 116 2.23 3.07 0.67
C HIS A 116 3.30 2.94 -0.43
N SER A 117 4.56 3.22 -0.09
CA SER A 117 5.68 3.14 -1.02
C SER A 117 5.92 1.70 -1.49
N MET A 118 5.90 0.74 -0.56
CA MET A 118 6.13 -0.68 -0.86
C MET A 118 5.01 -1.27 -1.75
N PHE A 119 3.74 -0.99 -1.42
CA PHE A 119 2.59 -1.50 -2.18
C PHE A 119 2.50 -0.85 -3.56
N LYS A 120 2.71 0.46 -3.65
CA LYS A 120 2.73 1.18 -4.92
C LYS A 120 3.83 0.66 -5.84
N THR A 121 5.02 0.43 -5.30
CA THR A 121 6.15 -0.14 -6.03
C THR A 121 5.83 -1.58 -6.50
N ALA A 122 5.24 -2.41 -5.66
CA ALA A 122 4.84 -3.76 -6.03
C ALA A 122 3.79 -3.78 -7.15
N LEU A 123 2.79 -2.90 -7.09
CA LEU A 123 1.76 -2.76 -8.12
C LEU A 123 2.34 -2.27 -9.46
N LEU A 124 3.32 -1.36 -9.43
CA LEU A 124 3.89 -0.74 -10.61
C LEU A 124 5.08 -1.51 -11.18
N GLN A 125 6.02 -1.92 -10.35
CA GLN A 125 7.34 -2.46 -10.73
C GLN A 125 7.55 -3.94 -10.33
N LYS A 126 6.47 -4.71 -10.16
CA LYS A 126 6.42 -6.16 -9.85
C LYS A 126 6.65 -6.51 -8.39
N ASN A 127 7.70 -6.00 -7.77
CA ASN A 127 8.07 -6.27 -6.38
C ASN A 127 8.30 -4.97 -5.64
N GLY A 128 7.78 -4.87 -4.41
CA GLY A 128 8.11 -3.81 -3.46
C GLY A 128 8.98 -4.38 -2.36
N PHE A 129 10.05 -3.71 -2.02
CA PHE A 129 11.01 -4.13 -1.00
C PHE A 129 11.04 -3.17 0.17
N CYS A 130 11.34 -3.71 1.34
CA CYS A 130 11.57 -2.98 2.56
C CYS A 130 12.77 -3.59 3.27
N LYS A 131 13.60 -2.75 3.91
CA LYS A 131 14.76 -3.18 4.71
C LYS A 131 14.54 -2.78 6.16
N VAL A 132 14.73 -3.71 7.07
CA VAL A 132 14.64 -3.50 8.53
C VAL A 132 16.03 -3.68 9.11
N TYR A 133 16.53 -2.68 9.82
CA TYR A 133 17.89 -2.72 10.37
C TYR A 133 18.01 -1.85 11.62
N TRP A 134 19.07 -2.09 12.40
CA TRP A 134 19.40 -1.26 13.56
C TRP A 134 20.21 -0.05 13.12
N LYS A 135 19.77 1.15 13.51
CA LYS A 135 20.48 2.39 13.24
C LYS A 135 20.90 3.04 14.54
N THR A 136 22.22 3.18 14.73
CA THR A 136 22.78 3.96 15.83
C THR A 136 22.91 5.41 15.38
N SER A 137 22.36 6.31 16.16
CA SER A 137 22.43 7.76 15.95
C SER A 137 23.14 8.41 17.12
N LYS A 138 23.98 9.42 16.82
CA LYS A 138 24.70 10.21 17.81
C LYS A 138 24.05 11.59 17.88
N ASP A 139 23.45 11.92 19.01
CA ASP A 139 22.98 13.28 19.27
C ASP A 139 24.09 14.06 19.94
N GLN A 140 24.51 15.16 19.35
CA GLN A 140 25.60 15.98 19.83
C GLN A 140 25.05 17.32 20.32
N LYS A 141 25.15 17.54 21.62
CA LYS A 141 24.73 18.78 22.25
C LYS A 141 25.93 19.52 22.81
N LYS A 142 26.12 20.75 22.38
CA LYS A 142 27.14 21.64 22.97
C LYS A 142 26.58 22.25 24.25
N GLU A 143 27.34 22.15 25.31
CA GLU A 143 27.06 22.71 26.64
C GLU A 143 28.25 23.54 27.07
N HIS A 144 28.01 24.72 27.68
CA HIS A 144 29.05 25.61 28.18
C HIS A 144 28.90 25.72 29.69
N TYR A 145 29.97 25.44 30.39
CA TYR A 145 30.05 25.49 31.82
C TYR A 145 31.08 26.55 32.29
N GLU A 146 30.67 27.42 33.20
CA GLU A 146 31.51 28.46 33.74
C GLU A 146 31.72 28.20 35.24
N HIS A 147 32.92 28.53 35.74
CA HIS A 147 33.27 28.44 37.18
C HIS A 147 33.10 27.04 37.79
N LEU A 148 33.56 25.98 37.11
CA LEU A 148 33.55 24.64 37.67
C LEU A 148 34.66 24.47 38.68
N ASP A 149 34.32 23.89 39.84
CA ASP A 149 35.30 23.41 40.81
C ASP A 149 36.02 22.16 40.31
N GLU A 150 37.24 21.89 40.77
CA GLU A 150 38.05 20.74 40.32
C GLU A 150 37.31 19.41 40.47
N THR A 151 36.49 19.23 41.50
CA THR A 151 35.67 18.03 41.71
C THR A 151 34.54 17.88 40.69
N GLN A 152 33.99 18.99 40.23
CA GLN A 152 32.96 19.01 39.19
C GLN A 152 33.57 18.75 37.81
N TYR A 153 34.73 19.34 37.55
CA TYR A 153 35.49 19.11 36.31
C TYR A 153 35.93 17.65 36.17
N GLN A 154 36.43 17.03 37.26
CA GLN A 154 36.78 15.61 37.24
C GLN A 154 35.57 14.69 37.03
N LYS A 155 34.38 15.04 37.50
CA LYS A 155 33.16 14.32 37.21
C LYS A 155 32.78 14.39 35.73
N LEU A 156 32.97 15.54 35.08
CA LEU A 156 32.75 15.69 33.66
C LEU A 156 33.77 14.88 32.81
N LEU A 157 35.03 14.79 33.29
CA LEU A 157 36.06 13.97 32.65
C LEU A 157 35.79 12.46 32.77
N MET A 158 35.09 12.03 33.80
CA MET A 158 34.71 10.63 34.00
C MET A 158 33.41 10.22 33.28
N ASP A 159 32.69 11.19 32.74
CA ASP A 159 31.45 10.92 32.00
C ASP A 159 31.81 10.50 30.58
N GLU A 160 31.58 9.25 30.22
CA GLU A 160 31.87 8.68 28.90
C GLU A 160 31.11 9.36 27.75
N GLU A 161 30.00 10.06 28.08
CA GLU A 161 29.20 10.80 27.09
C GLU A 161 29.79 12.19 26.76
N VAL A 162 30.83 12.64 27.43
CA VAL A 162 31.33 14.00 27.35
C VAL A 162 32.68 14.08 26.64
N GLU A 163 32.73 14.81 25.53
CA GLU A 163 33.95 15.23 24.85
C GLU A 163 34.23 16.70 25.17
N ILE A 164 35.42 17.00 25.75
CA ILE A 164 35.84 18.35 26.02
C ILE A 164 36.36 19.00 24.74
N VAL A 165 35.80 20.15 24.36
CA VAL A 165 36.18 20.91 23.17
C VAL A 165 37.22 21.97 23.53
N GLU A 166 36.95 22.78 24.55
CA GLU A 166 37.83 23.84 25.04
C GLU A 166 37.79 23.90 26.56
N VAL A 167 38.95 24.19 27.18
CA VAL A 167 39.07 24.38 28.63
C VAL A 167 39.91 25.63 28.88
N GLU A 168 39.38 26.54 29.67
CA GLU A 168 40.09 27.68 30.19
C GLU A 168 40.24 27.54 31.72
N GLU A 169 41.47 27.60 32.23
CA GLU A 169 41.77 27.59 33.68
C GLU A 169 41.80 29.03 34.18
N ILE A 170 41.07 29.32 35.23
CA ILE A 170 41.01 30.63 35.88
C ILE A 170 41.57 30.45 37.33
N GLU A 171 42.68 31.08 37.61
CA GLU A 171 43.23 31.16 38.97
C GLU A 171 42.60 32.35 39.71
N GLU A 172 41.85 32.08 40.76
CA GLU A 172 41.30 33.07 41.68
C GLU A 172 41.86 32.86 43.09
N ASP A 173 41.78 33.88 43.99
CA ASP A 173 42.27 33.82 45.39
C ASP A 173 41.69 32.65 46.20
N GLN A 174 40.64 31.99 45.70
CA GLN A 174 39.92 30.86 46.34
C GLN A 174 40.24 29.48 45.75
N GLY A 175 41.00 29.40 44.66
CA GLY A 175 41.35 28.14 44.01
C GLY A 175 41.37 28.24 42.45
N ILE A 176 41.57 27.09 41.83
CA ILE A 176 41.54 26.97 40.37
C ILE A 176 40.12 26.64 39.93
N PHE A 177 39.55 27.42 39.07
CA PHE A 177 38.25 27.20 38.43
C PHE A 177 38.42 26.94 36.94
N TYR A 178 37.50 26.13 36.40
CA TYR A 178 37.55 25.72 35.01
C TYR A 178 36.31 26.24 34.25
N ASN A 179 36.52 26.94 33.15
CA ASN A 179 35.47 27.17 32.13
C ASN A 179 35.68 26.15 31.05
N CYS A 180 34.67 25.37 30.73
CA CYS A 180 34.79 24.37 29.69
C CYS A 180 33.60 24.37 28.70
N GLU A 181 33.92 24.31 27.44
CA GLU A 181 32.96 24.00 26.42
C GLU A 181 33.04 22.48 26.18
N ILE A 182 31.91 21.81 26.38
CA ILE A 182 31.83 20.36 26.22
C ILE A 182 30.85 20.02 25.10
N ARG A 183 31.09 18.89 24.49
CA ARG A 183 30.15 18.26 23.55
C ARG A 183 29.67 16.98 24.20
N ARG A 184 28.39 16.97 24.61
CA ARG A 184 27.73 15.75 25.09
C ARG A 184 27.25 14.93 23.90
N VAL A 185 27.77 13.72 23.74
CA VAL A 185 27.45 12.78 22.68
C VAL A 185 26.63 11.65 23.27
N LYS A 186 25.32 11.63 22.98
CA LYS A 186 24.45 10.53 23.36
C LYS A 186 24.24 9.62 22.17
N GLU A 187 24.65 8.37 22.35
CA GLU A 187 24.34 7.33 21.38
C GLU A 187 23.01 6.66 21.73
N TYR A 188 22.11 6.60 20.75
CA TYR A 188 20.89 5.84 20.87
C TYR A 188 20.63 5.05 19.60
N GLY A 189 20.30 3.78 19.81
CA GLY A 189 19.93 2.90 18.71
C GLY A 189 18.42 2.84 18.53
N ARG A 190 17.99 2.70 17.29
CA ARG A 190 16.59 2.46 16.96
C ARG A 190 16.45 1.48 15.81
N CYS A 191 15.37 0.71 15.81
CA CYS A 191 14.98 -0.07 14.67
C CYS A 191 14.47 0.86 13.57
N GLN A 192 15.17 0.88 12.43
CA GLN A 192 14.84 1.68 11.25
C GLN A 192 14.26 0.79 10.16
N ILE A 193 13.24 1.29 9.48
CA ILE A 193 12.55 0.58 8.41
C ILE A 193 12.48 1.51 7.20
N ASP A 194 13.15 1.13 6.11
CA ASP A 194 13.20 1.95 4.91
C ASP A 194 12.63 1.16 3.71
N PRO A 195 11.72 1.76 2.92
CA PRO A 195 11.35 1.20 1.63
C PRO A 195 12.53 1.31 0.67
N VAL A 196 12.82 0.22 -0.04
CA VAL A 196 13.97 0.14 -0.94
C VAL A 196 13.51 0.11 -2.39
N PRO A 197 14.04 0.99 -3.25
CA PRO A 197 13.77 0.96 -4.68
C PRO A 197 14.19 -0.38 -5.30
N PRO A 198 13.39 -0.97 -6.19
CA PRO A 198 13.71 -2.28 -6.76
C PRO A 198 15.02 -2.34 -7.57
N GLU A 199 15.46 -1.22 -8.12
CA GLU A 199 16.71 -1.09 -8.85
C GLU A 199 17.96 -1.18 -7.97
N GLU A 200 17.82 -0.93 -6.67
CA GLU A 200 18.91 -1.03 -5.70
C GLU A 200 19.11 -2.46 -5.18
N ILE A 201 18.11 -3.35 -5.40
CA ILE A 201 18.17 -4.74 -4.94
C ILE A 201 18.66 -5.65 -6.07
N LEU A 202 19.77 -6.35 -5.84
CA LEU A 202 20.28 -7.39 -6.71
C LEU A 202 19.99 -8.75 -6.12
N VAL A 203 19.46 -9.66 -6.94
CA VAL A 203 19.09 -11.01 -6.51
C VAL A 203 19.67 -12.04 -7.48
N SER A 204 20.10 -13.17 -6.95
CA SER A 204 20.59 -14.27 -7.78
C SER A 204 19.53 -14.71 -8.82
N PRO A 205 19.90 -14.93 -10.09
CA PRO A 205 18.97 -15.37 -11.14
C PRO A 205 18.25 -16.68 -10.83
N ARG A 206 18.76 -17.47 -9.89
CA ARG A 206 18.21 -18.76 -9.48
C ARG A 206 17.22 -18.65 -8.31
N ALA A 207 17.08 -17.49 -7.70
CA ALA A 207 16.18 -17.27 -6.57
C ALA A 207 14.72 -17.47 -6.98
N LYS A 208 13.94 -18.14 -6.12
CA LYS A 208 12.50 -18.35 -6.29
C LYS A 208 11.69 -17.54 -5.29
N ASN A 209 12.21 -17.38 -4.10
CA ASN A 209 11.63 -16.60 -3.00
C ASN A 209 12.77 -15.95 -2.19
N LEU A 210 12.39 -15.08 -1.25
CA LEU A 210 13.37 -14.37 -0.42
C LEU A 210 14.07 -15.32 0.58
N LYS A 211 13.33 -16.26 1.18
CA LYS A 211 13.82 -17.14 2.24
C LYS A 211 14.87 -18.16 1.74
N ASP A 212 14.73 -18.61 0.50
CA ASP A 212 15.65 -19.60 -0.14
C ASP A 212 16.73 -18.91 -1.01
N CYS A 213 16.84 -17.58 -0.94
CA CYS A 213 17.78 -16.84 -1.74
C CYS A 213 19.21 -17.07 -1.24
N ASN A 214 20.12 -17.53 -2.12
CA ASN A 214 21.53 -17.74 -1.77
C ASN A 214 22.34 -16.44 -1.83
N PHE A 215 21.90 -15.45 -2.62
CA PHE A 215 22.53 -14.17 -2.76
C PHE A 215 21.48 -13.08 -2.99
N ILE A 216 21.48 -12.08 -2.13
CA ILE A 216 20.77 -10.82 -2.28
C ILE A 216 21.70 -9.69 -1.89
N ALA A 217 21.67 -8.59 -2.63
CA ALA A 217 22.49 -7.44 -2.29
C ALA A 217 21.69 -6.13 -2.44
N HIS A 218 22.01 -5.17 -1.59
CA HIS A 218 21.49 -3.80 -1.62
C HIS A 218 22.62 -2.86 -2.05
N ARG A 219 22.43 -2.19 -3.17
CA ARG A 219 23.43 -1.33 -3.80
C ARG A 219 23.01 0.13 -3.66
N VAL A 220 23.77 0.90 -2.90
CA VAL A 220 23.48 2.30 -2.57
C VAL A 220 24.70 3.19 -2.80
N ALA A 221 24.45 4.38 -3.31
CA ALA A 221 25.46 5.43 -3.39
C ALA A 221 25.42 6.26 -2.09
N LYS A 222 26.55 6.41 -1.40
CA LYS A 222 26.71 7.18 -0.15
C LYS A 222 27.91 8.11 -0.24
N THR A 223 27.87 9.20 0.52
CA THR A 223 29.02 10.09 0.64
C THR A 223 30.11 9.51 1.53
N VAL A 224 31.36 9.90 1.30
CA VAL A 224 32.50 9.51 2.14
C VAL A 224 32.25 9.91 3.59
N SER A 225 31.66 11.08 3.83
CA SER A 225 31.32 11.57 5.18
C SER A 225 30.31 10.66 5.88
N GLU A 226 29.26 10.22 5.17
CA GLU A 226 28.28 9.29 5.73
C GLU A 226 28.91 7.95 6.14
N LEU A 227 29.82 7.43 5.30
CA LEU A 227 30.49 6.16 5.59
C LEU A 227 31.41 6.24 6.81
N ILE A 228 32.14 7.34 6.95
CA ILE A 228 32.98 7.57 8.14
C ILE A 228 32.09 7.69 9.40
N ASN A 229 30.94 8.38 9.30
CA ASN A 229 29.97 8.48 10.39
C ASN A 229 29.32 7.13 10.76
N MET A 230 29.22 6.22 9.80
CA MET A 230 28.77 4.83 10.06
C MET A 230 29.83 3.97 10.75
N GLY A 231 31.05 4.49 10.96
CA GLY A 231 32.11 3.82 11.67
C GLY A 231 33.11 3.07 10.81
N PHE A 232 33.03 3.17 9.47
CA PHE A 232 34.02 2.56 8.58
C PHE A 232 35.38 3.25 8.63
N ASN A 233 36.44 2.47 8.42
CA ASN A 233 37.81 2.97 8.45
C ASN A 233 38.03 4.04 7.38
N LYS A 234 38.42 5.23 7.80
CA LYS A 234 38.64 6.40 6.94
C LYS A 234 39.59 6.10 5.77
N LYS A 235 40.70 5.33 6.00
CA LYS A 235 41.68 5.01 4.95
C LYS A 235 41.08 4.12 3.85
N ASP A 236 40.27 3.14 4.25
CA ASP A 236 39.61 2.23 3.33
C ASP A 236 38.54 2.97 2.50
N VAL A 237 37.77 3.84 3.15
CA VAL A 237 36.73 4.64 2.49
C VAL A 237 37.33 5.67 1.51
N GLU A 238 38.42 6.36 1.88
CA GLU A 238 39.11 7.33 1.00
C GLU A 238 39.73 6.66 -0.23
N SER A 239 40.13 5.39 -0.14
CA SER A 239 40.69 4.62 -1.25
C SER A 239 39.67 4.14 -2.28
N LEU A 240 38.35 4.22 -1.96
CA LEU A 240 37.29 3.79 -2.86
C LEU A 240 37.20 4.71 -4.08
N PRO A 241 36.94 4.17 -5.29
CA PRO A 241 36.69 4.99 -6.46
C PRO A 241 35.39 5.78 -6.31
N SER A 242 35.30 6.93 -6.95
CA SER A 242 34.02 7.65 -7.09
C SER A 242 32.99 6.78 -7.81
N ALA A 243 31.74 6.98 -7.50
CA ALA A 243 30.66 6.31 -8.22
C ALA A 243 30.67 6.82 -9.68
N ASP A 244 30.91 5.90 -10.63
CA ASP A 244 30.88 6.20 -12.06
C ASP A 244 29.42 6.34 -12.54
N GLU A 245 29.21 6.97 -13.70
CA GLU A 245 27.88 7.14 -14.34
C GLU A 245 27.18 5.81 -14.60
N GLU A 246 27.89 4.72 -14.81
CA GLU A 246 27.31 3.35 -14.95
C GLU A 246 26.57 2.84 -13.72
N VAL A 247 26.76 3.51 -12.59
CA VAL A 247 26.08 3.17 -11.33
C VAL A 247 24.61 3.55 -11.36
N TYR A 248 24.24 4.54 -12.15
CA TYR A 248 22.84 4.96 -12.26
C TYR A 248 22.13 4.10 -13.29
N ASN A 249 21.31 3.19 -12.80
CA ASN A 249 20.40 2.40 -13.62
C ASN A 249 19.41 3.34 -14.33
N THR A 250 19.00 3.01 -15.56
CA THR A 250 18.02 3.78 -16.34
C THR A 250 16.72 4.02 -15.58
N GLU A 251 16.29 3.07 -14.75
CA GLU A 251 15.15 3.22 -13.86
C GLU A 251 15.31 4.36 -12.86
N ALA A 252 16.48 4.46 -12.21
CA ALA A 252 16.78 5.52 -11.26
C ALA A 252 16.83 6.89 -11.94
N ILE A 253 17.34 6.95 -13.18
CA ILE A 253 17.35 8.17 -14.00
C ILE A 253 15.91 8.62 -14.29
N VAL A 254 15.04 7.74 -14.80
CA VAL A 254 13.65 8.08 -15.10
C VAL A 254 12.90 8.53 -13.84
N ARG A 255 13.12 7.87 -12.70
CA ARG A 255 12.51 8.26 -11.42
C ARG A 255 12.93 9.67 -10.98
N LYS A 256 14.18 10.03 -11.15
CA LYS A 256 14.75 11.31 -10.71
C LYS A 256 14.58 12.42 -11.76
N SER A 257 14.59 12.11 -13.06
CA SER A 257 14.47 13.07 -14.15
C SER A 257 13.08 13.68 -14.29
N TYR A 258 12.06 13.07 -13.71
CA TYR A 258 10.70 13.61 -13.71
C TYR A 258 10.64 15.00 -13.06
N ASP A 259 11.33 15.18 -11.93
CA ASP A 259 11.36 16.45 -11.20
C ASP A 259 12.54 17.34 -11.60
N ASN A 260 13.61 16.76 -12.14
CA ASN A 260 14.83 17.47 -12.51
C ASN A 260 15.43 16.93 -13.82
N PRO A 261 14.95 17.40 -14.98
CA PRO A 261 15.43 16.93 -16.30
C PRO A 261 16.90 17.32 -16.58
N THR A 262 17.46 18.28 -15.83
CA THR A 262 18.87 18.73 -15.96
C THR A 262 19.75 18.20 -14.85
N MET A 263 19.47 17.00 -14.34
CA MET A 263 20.25 16.42 -13.27
C MET A 263 21.71 16.20 -13.74
N ASP A 264 22.62 17.09 -13.32
CA ASP A 264 24.06 16.87 -13.44
C ASP A 264 24.47 15.71 -12.53
N LEU A 265 24.62 14.53 -13.14
CA LEU A 265 25.11 13.33 -12.46
C LEU A 265 26.57 13.46 -12.03
N ASN A 266 27.28 14.41 -12.63
CA ASN A 266 28.68 14.76 -12.35
C ASN A 266 28.80 15.93 -11.37
N ILE A 267 28.38 15.71 -10.10
CA ILE A 267 28.78 16.64 -9.05
C ILE A 267 30.24 16.37 -8.71
N SER A 268 31.15 16.98 -9.45
CA SER A 268 32.54 17.09 -9.02
C SER A 268 32.56 18.06 -7.81
N THR A 269 32.36 17.52 -6.64
CA THR A 269 32.40 18.28 -5.39
C THR A 269 33.85 18.66 -5.11
N ILE A 270 34.10 19.95 -4.87
CA ILE A 270 35.39 20.48 -4.44
C ILE A 270 35.83 19.83 -3.11
N ASP A 271 34.86 19.42 -2.30
CA ASP A 271 35.09 18.79 -1.01
C ASP A 271 35.17 17.25 -1.14
N PRO A 272 36.32 16.64 -0.84
CA PRO A 272 36.49 15.19 -0.86
C PRO A 272 35.55 14.42 0.04
N SER A 273 35.05 15.05 1.12
CA SER A 273 34.12 14.43 2.06
C SER A 273 32.73 14.20 1.46
N GLN A 274 32.32 15.02 0.50
CA GLN A 274 31.06 14.93 -0.23
C GLN A 274 31.14 14.01 -1.46
N ARG A 275 32.32 13.46 -1.75
CA ARG A 275 32.50 12.51 -2.85
C ARG A 275 31.58 11.30 -2.66
N VAL A 276 30.78 10.97 -3.67
CA VAL A 276 29.86 9.84 -3.68
C VAL A 276 30.60 8.56 -4.08
N VAL A 277 30.39 7.51 -3.31
CA VAL A 277 30.98 6.18 -3.50
C VAL A 277 29.87 5.13 -3.56
N GLN A 278 30.05 4.12 -4.38
CA GLN A 278 29.13 3.00 -4.47
C GLN A 278 29.43 1.97 -3.38
N ILE A 279 28.42 1.62 -2.62
CA ILE A 279 28.46 0.53 -1.63
C ILE A 279 27.46 -0.54 -2.02
N THR A 280 27.87 -1.79 -1.82
CA THR A 280 27.02 -2.95 -2.01
C THR A 280 27.05 -3.79 -0.74
N GLU A 281 25.92 -3.89 -0.07
CA GLU A 281 25.73 -4.78 1.07
C GLU A 281 25.25 -6.14 0.53
N CYS A 282 26.12 -7.14 0.57
CA CYS A 282 25.86 -8.48 0.08
C CYS A 282 25.46 -9.41 1.22
N TYR A 283 24.37 -10.11 1.06
CA TYR A 283 23.88 -11.13 1.96
C TYR A 283 23.93 -12.47 1.24
N MET A 284 24.80 -13.35 1.71
CA MET A 284 25.04 -14.61 1.01
C MET A 284 25.45 -15.74 1.96
N LYS A 285 25.17 -16.99 1.54
CA LYS A 285 25.60 -18.17 2.27
C LYS A 285 27.01 -18.56 1.80
N VAL A 286 27.99 -18.45 2.68
CA VAL A 286 29.40 -18.73 2.36
C VAL A 286 30.03 -19.57 3.47
N ASP A 287 30.74 -20.64 3.09
CA ASP A 287 31.57 -21.43 3.99
C ASP A 287 32.94 -20.74 4.13
N MET A 288 33.15 -20.07 5.29
CA MET A 288 34.41 -19.34 5.57
C MET A 288 35.44 -20.20 6.29
N ASP A 289 35.00 -21.16 7.11
CA ASP A 289 35.85 -22.01 7.95
C ASP A 289 36.25 -23.32 7.28
N GLY A 290 35.55 -23.72 6.23
CA GLY A 290 35.86 -24.90 5.43
C GLY A 290 35.25 -26.20 5.94
N ASP A 291 34.21 -26.10 6.77
CA ASP A 291 33.46 -27.25 7.31
C ASP A 291 32.48 -27.87 6.28
N GLY A 292 32.17 -27.13 5.21
CA GLY A 292 31.24 -27.53 4.14
C GLY A 292 29.82 -27.03 4.32
N ILE A 293 29.54 -26.25 5.38
CA ILE A 293 28.25 -25.63 5.67
C ILE A 293 28.35 -24.12 5.40
N GLY A 294 27.49 -23.59 4.53
CA GLY A 294 27.48 -22.16 4.23
C GLY A 294 26.73 -21.37 5.31
N GLU A 295 27.45 -20.49 6.00
CA GLU A 295 26.87 -19.53 6.95
C GLU A 295 26.25 -18.33 6.22
N LEU A 296 25.13 -17.83 6.70
CA LEU A 296 24.57 -16.58 6.21
C LEU A 296 25.38 -15.40 6.71
N ARG A 297 25.95 -14.63 5.77
CA ARG A 297 26.81 -13.50 6.11
C ARG A 297 26.37 -12.22 5.43
N LYS A 298 26.49 -11.12 6.15
CA LYS A 298 26.44 -9.75 5.64
C LYS A 298 27.86 -9.32 5.32
N ILE A 299 28.13 -9.00 4.07
CA ILE A 299 29.43 -8.55 3.61
C ILE A 299 29.24 -7.21 2.89
N ILE A 300 29.81 -6.15 3.46
CA ILE A 300 29.75 -4.83 2.84
C ILE A 300 31.01 -4.63 2.00
N VAL A 301 30.80 -4.35 0.72
CA VAL A 301 31.87 -4.04 -0.20
C VAL A 301 31.68 -2.65 -0.79
N GLY A 302 32.78 -1.88 -0.84
CA GLY A 302 32.82 -0.59 -1.52
C GLY A 302 33.51 -0.71 -2.88
N GLY A 303 33.04 0.08 -3.84
CA GLY A 303 33.60 0.15 -5.18
C GLY A 303 32.65 -0.21 -6.29
N SER A 304 33.11 -0.03 -7.55
CA SER A 304 32.37 -0.35 -8.77
C SER A 304 33.29 -1.05 -9.78
N GLY A 305 32.68 -1.79 -10.73
CA GLY A 305 33.43 -2.49 -11.79
C GLY A 305 33.88 -3.92 -11.44
N TYR A 306 34.70 -4.52 -12.29
CA TYR A 306 34.95 -5.96 -12.30
C TYR A 306 35.91 -6.46 -11.20
N ASN A 307 36.83 -5.62 -10.65
CA ASN A 307 37.86 -6.06 -9.69
C ASN A 307 38.20 -5.02 -8.60
N ASN A 308 37.45 -3.95 -8.49
CA ASN A 308 37.80 -2.84 -7.60
C ASN A 308 36.94 -2.83 -6.32
N TYR A 309 36.56 -4.00 -5.81
CA TYR A 309 35.82 -4.10 -4.56
C TYR A 309 36.76 -4.22 -3.35
N ILE A 310 36.48 -3.44 -2.33
CA ILE A 310 37.16 -3.50 -1.04
C ILE A 310 36.13 -3.97 0.00
N VAL A 311 36.44 -5.01 0.78
CA VAL A 311 35.59 -5.47 1.88
C VAL A 311 35.76 -4.51 3.03
N LEU A 312 34.67 -3.85 3.42
CA LEU A 312 34.58 -2.93 4.55
C LEU A 312 34.16 -3.65 5.83
N GLU A 313 33.19 -4.58 5.72
CA GLU A 313 32.63 -5.33 6.84
C GLU A 313 32.30 -6.76 6.43
N ASN A 314 32.39 -7.71 7.39
CA ASN A 314 32.00 -9.10 7.19
C ASN A 314 31.51 -9.69 8.51
N GLU A 315 30.20 -9.88 8.65
CA GLU A 315 29.52 -10.36 9.84
C GLU A 315 28.66 -11.59 9.54
N VAL A 316 28.49 -12.45 10.52
CA VAL A 316 27.49 -13.54 10.48
C VAL A 316 26.16 -12.96 10.91
N ILE A 317 25.12 -13.26 10.20
CA ILE A 317 23.75 -12.83 10.52
C ILE A 317 22.80 -14.02 10.59
N ASN A 318 21.77 -13.91 11.38
CA ASN A 318 20.77 -14.96 11.56
C ASN A 318 19.64 -14.91 10.52
N LYS A 319 19.26 -13.72 10.09
CA LYS A 319 18.12 -13.48 9.22
C LYS A 319 18.40 -12.40 8.18
N LEU A 320 17.76 -12.52 6.99
CA LEU A 320 17.82 -11.47 5.98
C LEU A 320 16.99 -10.26 6.41
N PRO A 321 17.54 -9.03 6.33
CA PRO A 321 16.84 -7.83 6.79
C PRO A 321 15.80 -7.31 5.79
N PHE A 322 15.48 -8.06 4.77
CA PHE A 322 14.54 -7.65 3.72
C PHE A 322 13.18 -8.28 3.90
N ALA A 323 12.16 -7.52 3.55
CA ALA A 323 10.80 -7.99 3.34
C ALA A 323 10.35 -7.63 1.93
N MET A 324 9.48 -8.43 1.33
CA MET A 324 9.07 -8.28 -0.06
C MET A 324 7.57 -8.46 -0.23
N CYS A 325 6.94 -7.55 -0.97
CA CYS A 325 5.56 -7.69 -1.43
C CYS A 325 5.52 -7.91 -2.94
N VAL A 326 4.63 -8.80 -3.38
CA VAL A 326 4.38 -9.10 -4.80
C VAL A 326 2.90 -8.99 -5.08
N ALA A 327 2.50 -8.16 -6.06
CA ALA A 327 1.09 -7.94 -6.36
C ALA A 327 0.41 -9.20 -6.97
N ILE A 328 1.05 -9.80 -7.96
CA ILE A 328 0.56 -11.01 -8.63
C ILE A 328 1.71 -12.02 -8.65
N PRO A 329 1.79 -12.94 -7.67
CA PRO A 329 2.86 -13.90 -7.60
C PRO A 329 2.81 -14.89 -8.77
N MET A 330 3.97 -15.19 -9.34
CA MET A 330 4.15 -16.19 -10.37
C MET A 330 4.82 -17.44 -9.76
N PRO A 331 4.25 -18.63 -9.91
CA PRO A 331 4.85 -19.83 -9.37
C PRO A 331 6.29 -20.03 -9.82
N PHE A 332 7.18 -20.38 -8.88
CA PHE A 332 8.60 -20.68 -9.12
C PHE A 332 9.43 -19.50 -9.67
N ARG A 333 8.93 -18.28 -9.60
CA ARG A 333 9.62 -17.06 -10.02
C ARG A 333 9.72 -16.08 -8.88
N PHE A 334 10.88 -15.44 -8.75
CA PHE A 334 11.10 -14.38 -7.75
C PHE A 334 10.29 -13.11 -8.07
N PHE A 335 10.26 -12.75 -9.37
CA PHE A 335 9.51 -11.57 -9.83
C PHE A 335 8.10 -11.97 -10.29
N GLY A 336 7.11 -11.29 -9.74
CA GLY A 336 5.72 -11.44 -10.13
C GLY A 336 5.35 -10.61 -11.37
N LEU A 337 4.06 -10.42 -11.57
CA LEU A 337 3.49 -9.50 -12.55
C LEU A 337 3.02 -8.22 -11.86
N SER A 338 3.15 -7.11 -12.56
CA SER A 338 2.66 -5.79 -12.16
C SER A 338 1.38 -5.43 -12.90
N MET A 339 0.73 -4.33 -12.52
CA MET A 339 -0.39 -3.77 -13.28
C MET A 339 0.05 -3.29 -14.66
N TYR A 340 1.32 -2.86 -14.81
CA TYR A 340 1.89 -2.55 -16.11
C TYR A 340 1.87 -3.77 -17.03
N ASP A 341 2.28 -4.96 -16.57
CA ASP A 341 2.29 -6.17 -17.40
C ASP A 341 0.90 -6.57 -17.89
N LEU A 342 -0.16 -6.22 -17.15
CA LEU A 342 -1.54 -6.50 -17.53
C LEU A 342 -2.15 -5.46 -18.46
N LEU A 343 -1.73 -4.20 -18.38
CA LEU A 343 -2.44 -3.06 -18.96
C LEU A 343 -1.65 -2.28 -20.00
N ALA A 344 -0.36 -2.54 -20.21
CA ALA A 344 0.48 -1.76 -21.12
C ALA A 344 -0.05 -1.75 -22.55
N ASP A 345 -0.50 -2.89 -23.07
CA ASP A 345 -1.10 -3.00 -24.39
C ASP A 345 -2.47 -2.31 -24.46
N VAL A 346 -3.25 -2.34 -23.38
CA VAL A 346 -4.54 -1.67 -23.28
C VAL A 346 -4.35 -0.15 -23.34
N GLN A 347 -3.42 0.40 -22.55
CA GLN A 347 -3.08 1.82 -22.56
C GLN A 347 -2.57 2.29 -23.93
N MET A 348 -1.76 1.47 -24.61
CA MET A 348 -1.28 1.76 -25.96
C MET A 348 -2.44 1.82 -26.97
N MET A 349 -3.39 0.86 -26.90
CA MET A 349 -4.59 0.86 -27.74
C MET A 349 -5.46 2.08 -27.46
N SER A 350 -5.72 2.39 -26.20
CA SER A 350 -6.48 3.56 -25.74
C SER A 350 -5.88 4.85 -26.29
N THR A 351 -4.58 5.04 -26.09
CA THR A 351 -3.82 6.19 -26.60
C THR A 351 -3.94 6.34 -28.12
N THR A 352 -3.75 5.23 -28.86
CA THR A 352 -3.79 5.25 -30.32
C THR A 352 -5.16 5.64 -30.84
N ILE A 353 -6.24 5.09 -30.26
CA ILE A 353 -7.61 5.41 -30.68
C ILE A 353 -7.97 6.84 -30.31
N MET A 354 -7.58 7.29 -29.12
CA MET A 354 -7.81 8.67 -28.66
C MET A 354 -7.12 9.67 -29.61
N ARG A 355 -5.84 9.44 -29.96
CA ARG A 355 -5.10 10.28 -30.92
C ARG A 355 -5.79 10.30 -32.29
N ASN A 356 -6.13 9.13 -32.85
CA ASN A 356 -6.78 9.04 -34.13
C ASN A 356 -8.16 9.73 -34.18
N THR A 357 -8.92 9.64 -33.08
CA THR A 357 -10.21 10.30 -32.92
C THR A 357 -10.05 11.82 -32.87
N LEU A 358 -9.10 12.32 -32.09
CA LEU A 358 -8.78 13.74 -31.99
C LEU A 358 -8.27 14.28 -33.36
N ASP A 359 -7.34 13.57 -34.00
CA ASP A 359 -6.83 13.96 -35.32
C ASP A 359 -7.95 14.02 -36.36
N ASN A 360 -8.87 13.05 -36.33
CA ASN A 360 -10.04 13.07 -37.21
C ASN A 360 -10.91 14.32 -36.98
N MET A 361 -11.14 14.70 -35.71
CA MET A 361 -11.85 15.94 -35.37
C MET A 361 -11.12 17.19 -35.86
N TYR A 362 -9.79 17.25 -35.70
CA TYR A 362 -8.97 18.35 -36.22
C TYR A 362 -9.07 18.43 -37.76
N PHE A 363 -8.99 17.33 -38.47
CA PHE A 363 -9.10 17.30 -39.92
C PHE A 363 -10.52 17.59 -40.44
N GLN A 364 -11.56 17.31 -39.65
CA GLN A 364 -12.93 17.72 -40.00
C GLN A 364 -13.13 19.22 -39.78
N ASN A 365 -12.62 19.77 -38.67
CA ASN A 365 -12.75 21.20 -38.37
C ASN A 365 -11.88 22.06 -39.30
N ASN A 366 -10.70 21.57 -39.66
CA ASN A 366 -9.73 22.21 -40.54
C ASN A 366 -9.53 21.38 -41.81
N ALA A 367 -10.63 21.17 -42.54
CA ALA A 367 -10.60 20.36 -43.77
C ALA A 367 -9.65 20.97 -44.82
N ARG A 368 -8.83 20.12 -45.43
CA ARG A 368 -8.03 20.55 -46.58
C ARG A 368 -8.97 20.98 -47.69
N THR A 369 -8.61 22.05 -48.34
CA THR A 369 -9.41 22.63 -49.40
C THR A 369 -8.74 22.37 -50.75
N ILE A 370 -9.48 21.79 -51.67
CA ILE A 370 -9.04 21.66 -53.06
C ILE A 370 -9.40 22.97 -53.75
N VAL A 371 -8.39 23.60 -54.35
CA VAL A 371 -8.53 24.87 -55.06
C VAL A 371 -8.10 24.66 -56.51
N VAL A 372 -8.95 25.08 -57.44
CA VAL A 372 -8.58 25.11 -58.86
C VAL A 372 -7.65 26.30 -59.09
N ASP A 373 -6.45 26.04 -59.58
CA ASP A 373 -5.41 27.07 -59.74
C ASP A 373 -5.92 28.26 -60.60
N GLY A 374 -5.64 29.48 -60.09
CA GLY A 374 -6.03 30.73 -60.73
C GLY A 374 -7.52 31.08 -60.67
N GLN A 375 -8.40 30.25 -60.04
CA GLN A 375 -9.84 30.52 -59.96
C GLN A 375 -10.34 31.00 -58.61
N ALA A 376 -9.51 30.96 -57.57
CA ALA A 376 -9.84 31.45 -56.22
C ALA A 376 -8.75 32.41 -55.71
N ASN A 377 -9.13 33.35 -54.85
CA ASN A 377 -8.17 34.19 -54.15
C ASN A 377 -7.63 33.44 -52.93
N LEU A 378 -6.34 33.07 -53.00
CA LEU A 378 -5.68 32.33 -51.93
C LEU A 378 -5.55 33.12 -50.61
N ASP A 379 -5.39 34.44 -50.68
CA ASP A 379 -5.26 35.29 -49.49
C ASP A 379 -6.58 35.34 -48.69
N ASP A 380 -7.71 35.39 -49.40
CA ASP A 380 -9.03 35.31 -48.77
C ASP A 380 -9.28 33.94 -48.15
N LEU A 381 -8.77 32.86 -48.74
CA LEU A 381 -8.92 31.49 -48.27
C LEU A 381 -8.02 31.20 -47.04
N LEU A 382 -6.79 31.76 -47.05
CA LEU A 382 -5.84 31.60 -45.95
C LEU A 382 -6.24 32.46 -44.70
N THR A 383 -7.04 33.53 -44.93
CA THR A 383 -7.50 34.38 -43.82
C THR A 383 -8.77 33.80 -43.21
N SER A 384 -8.63 32.90 -42.22
CA SER A 384 -9.75 32.26 -41.53
C SER A 384 -10.41 33.29 -40.56
N ARG A 385 -11.56 33.86 -40.95
CA ARG A 385 -12.39 34.73 -40.09
C ARG A 385 -13.83 34.23 -40.06
N ALA A 386 -14.47 34.28 -38.92
CA ALA A 386 -15.90 34.01 -38.81
C ALA A 386 -16.68 35.01 -39.70
N GLY A 387 -17.46 34.54 -40.65
CA GLY A 387 -18.18 35.37 -41.62
C GLY A 387 -17.31 35.93 -42.75
N GLY A 388 -16.09 35.46 -42.95
CA GLY A 388 -15.20 35.87 -44.02
C GLY A 388 -15.78 35.52 -45.42
N ILE A 389 -15.50 36.35 -46.43
CA ILE A 389 -15.93 36.18 -47.80
C ILE A 389 -14.73 35.75 -48.65
N VAL A 390 -14.85 34.62 -49.34
CA VAL A 390 -13.85 34.12 -50.26
C VAL A 390 -14.28 34.45 -51.67
N ARG A 391 -13.48 35.15 -52.43
CA ARG A 391 -13.73 35.53 -53.82
C ARG A 391 -13.31 34.43 -54.75
N VAL A 392 -14.27 33.91 -55.52
CA VAL A 392 -14.05 32.84 -56.50
C VAL A 392 -14.56 33.25 -57.88
N LYS A 393 -13.91 32.80 -58.96
CA LYS A 393 -14.33 33.04 -60.33
C LYS A 393 -15.38 32.03 -60.82
N SER A 394 -15.46 30.86 -60.22
CA SER A 394 -16.40 29.79 -60.51
C SER A 394 -16.99 29.21 -59.24
N PRO A 395 -18.29 28.83 -59.18
CA PRO A 395 -18.91 28.28 -57.98
C PRO A 395 -18.23 27.04 -57.40
N ASN A 396 -17.55 26.25 -58.23
CA ASN A 396 -16.88 25.01 -57.83
C ASN A 396 -15.36 25.14 -57.73
N ALA A 397 -14.81 26.38 -57.75
CA ALA A 397 -13.37 26.63 -57.70
C ALA A 397 -12.72 26.23 -56.38
N VAL A 398 -13.51 26.13 -55.30
CA VAL A 398 -13.06 25.78 -53.97
C VAL A 398 -13.97 24.66 -53.45
N THR A 399 -13.39 23.50 -53.14
CA THR A 399 -14.11 22.34 -52.59
C THR A 399 -13.42 21.82 -51.36
N PRO A 400 -14.08 21.75 -50.21
CA PRO A 400 -13.46 21.14 -49.03
C PRO A 400 -13.30 19.62 -49.22
N LEU A 401 -12.14 19.09 -48.88
CA LEU A 401 -11.90 17.65 -48.85
C LEU A 401 -12.63 17.04 -47.66
N GLN A 402 -13.72 16.33 -47.94
CA GLN A 402 -14.51 15.71 -46.87
C GLN A 402 -13.73 14.55 -46.24
N THR A 403 -13.46 14.66 -44.92
CA THR A 403 -12.92 13.58 -44.10
C THR A 403 -14.08 12.80 -43.48
N PRO A 404 -14.13 11.47 -43.60
CA PRO A 404 -15.17 10.66 -42.95
C PRO A 404 -15.18 10.89 -41.45
N ASN A 405 -16.35 10.90 -40.85
CA ASN A 405 -16.49 11.05 -39.40
C ASN A 405 -16.43 9.67 -38.71
N PHE A 406 -15.36 9.44 -37.93
CA PHE A 406 -15.15 8.23 -37.15
C PHE A 406 -15.34 8.44 -35.64
N LEU A 407 -15.89 9.57 -35.20
CA LEU A 407 -16.03 9.91 -33.79
C LEU A 407 -16.83 8.86 -33.02
N ASN A 408 -17.97 8.45 -33.54
CA ASN A 408 -18.83 7.47 -32.88
C ASN A 408 -18.19 6.09 -32.79
N ASP A 409 -17.49 5.66 -33.83
CA ASP A 409 -16.76 4.39 -33.83
C ASP A 409 -15.58 4.43 -32.87
N GLY A 410 -14.84 5.56 -32.81
CA GLY A 410 -13.77 5.78 -31.87
C GLY A 410 -14.24 5.72 -30.41
N LEU A 411 -15.36 6.40 -30.11
CA LEU A 411 -15.95 6.36 -28.74
C LEU A 411 -16.44 4.95 -28.38
N ALA A 412 -17.07 4.23 -29.32
CA ALA A 412 -17.49 2.84 -29.06
C ALA A 412 -16.31 1.90 -28.81
N MET A 413 -15.20 2.11 -29.52
CA MET A 413 -13.96 1.35 -29.30
C MET A 413 -13.32 1.70 -27.93
N LEU A 414 -13.28 2.97 -27.53
CA LEU A 414 -12.80 3.37 -26.20
C LEU A 414 -13.62 2.71 -25.09
N GLN A 415 -14.95 2.71 -25.19
CA GLN A 415 -15.81 2.00 -24.23
C GLN A 415 -15.51 0.49 -24.17
N LYS A 416 -15.20 -0.12 -25.32
CA LYS A 416 -14.80 -1.54 -25.35
C LYS A 416 -13.46 -1.79 -24.68
N ILE A 417 -12.52 -0.87 -24.83
CA ILE A 417 -11.20 -0.92 -24.19
C ILE A 417 -11.34 -0.71 -22.68
N ASP A 418 -12.20 0.20 -22.23
CA ASP A 418 -12.51 0.37 -20.80
C ASP A 418 -13.05 -0.92 -20.18
N GLN A 419 -13.96 -1.62 -20.87
CA GLN A 419 -14.42 -2.93 -20.41
C GLN A 419 -13.32 -3.99 -20.39
N LEU A 420 -12.33 -3.92 -21.30
CA LEU A 420 -11.17 -4.81 -21.29
C LEU A 420 -10.24 -4.48 -20.12
N LYS A 421 -10.02 -3.18 -19.84
CA LYS A 421 -9.29 -2.68 -18.67
C LYS A 421 -9.90 -3.24 -17.38
N GLU A 422 -11.22 -3.11 -17.20
CA GLU A 422 -11.93 -3.65 -16.04
C GLU A 422 -11.77 -5.18 -15.92
N LYS A 423 -11.90 -5.92 -17.00
CA LYS A 423 -11.76 -7.38 -16.98
C LYS A 423 -10.36 -7.85 -16.63
N ARG A 424 -9.32 -7.14 -17.09
CA ARG A 424 -7.92 -7.49 -16.82
C ARG A 424 -7.47 -7.08 -15.44
N SER A 425 -7.75 -5.83 -15.04
CA SER A 425 -7.39 -5.32 -13.71
C SER A 425 -8.26 -5.91 -12.59
N GLY A 426 -9.52 -6.20 -12.91
CA GLY A 426 -10.53 -6.57 -11.92
C GLY A 426 -11.06 -5.38 -11.12
N VAL A 427 -10.72 -4.16 -11.54
CA VAL A 427 -11.18 -2.91 -10.92
C VAL A 427 -12.32 -2.34 -11.76
N PRO A 428 -13.55 -2.32 -11.24
CA PRO A 428 -14.67 -1.74 -11.98
C PRO A 428 -14.60 -0.21 -11.94
N ASN A 429 -15.09 0.44 -13.00
CA ASN A 429 -15.18 1.90 -13.08
C ASN A 429 -15.98 2.53 -11.93
N GLN A 430 -16.80 1.75 -11.25
CA GLN A 430 -17.57 2.18 -10.07
C GLN A 430 -16.70 2.46 -8.84
N LEU A 431 -15.52 1.85 -8.73
CA LEU A 431 -14.53 2.18 -7.69
C LEU A 431 -13.80 3.50 -7.97
N MET A 432 -13.76 3.94 -9.24
CA MET A 432 -13.14 5.20 -9.66
C MET A 432 -14.05 6.42 -9.45
N GLY A 433 -15.31 6.23 -9.10
CA GLY A 433 -16.29 7.29 -8.82
C GLY A 433 -17.72 6.83 -9.11
N LEU A 434 -18.69 7.53 -8.55
CA LEU A 434 -20.10 7.29 -8.77
C LEU A 434 -20.41 7.51 -10.25
N ASN A 435 -20.67 6.43 -10.98
CA ASN A 435 -21.13 6.53 -12.37
C ASN A 435 -22.63 6.87 -12.38
N PRO A 436 -23.05 8.08 -12.84
CA PRO A 436 -24.44 8.50 -12.83
C PRO A 436 -25.38 7.56 -13.59
N ASP A 437 -24.86 6.86 -14.62
CA ASP A 437 -25.63 5.94 -15.44
C ASP A 437 -26.06 4.64 -14.73
N THR A 438 -25.33 4.25 -13.67
CA THR A 438 -25.70 3.08 -12.85
C THR A 438 -26.76 3.42 -11.81
N ILE A 439 -26.81 4.67 -11.36
CA ILE A 439 -27.78 5.15 -10.38
C ILE A 439 -29.15 5.42 -11.04
N ASN A 440 -29.15 5.84 -12.30
CA ASN A 440 -30.36 6.22 -13.04
C ASN A 440 -31.11 5.03 -13.70
N LYS A 441 -30.53 3.82 -13.73
CA LYS A 441 -31.27 2.63 -14.21
C LYS A 441 -32.26 2.18 -13.14
N SER A 442 -33.53 2.40 -13.39
CA SER A 442 -34.68 2.14 -12.49
C SER A 442 -34.84 0.70 -12.00
N HIS A 443 -33.90 -0.20 -12.28
CA HIS A 443 -33.89 -1.61 -11.87
C HIS A 443 -32.65 -2.06 -11.11
N THR A 444 -31.69 -1.16 -10.81
CA THR A 444 -30.52 -1.51 -9.97
C THR A 444 -30.91 -1.37 -8.51
N THR A 445 -31.10 -2.50 -7.84
CA THR A 445 -31.33 -2.51 -6.39
C THR A 445 -30.00 -2.28 -5.66
N ALA A 446 -30.02 -1.62 -4.50
CA ALA A 446 -28.84 -1.45 -3.65
C ALA A 446 -28.11 -2.78 -3.38
N GLN A 447 -28.87 -3.89 -3.37
CA GLN A 447 -28.33 -5.23 -3.18
C GLN A 447 -27.51 -5.73 -4.38
N SER A 448 -27.88 -5.38 -5.63
CA SER A 448 -27.09 -5.74 -6.83
C SER A 448 -25.82 -4.91 -6.94
N VAL A 449 -25.84 -3.64 -6.51
CA VAL A 449 -24.64 -2.78 -6.44
C VAL A 449 -23.67 -3.33 -5.39
N ASN A 450 -24.16 -3.72 -4.22
CA ASN A 450 -23.34 -4.34 -3.18
C ASN A 450 -22.73 -5.68 -3.63
N GLN A 451 -23.49 -6.51 -4.37
CA GLN A 451 -22.96 -7.75 -4.93
C GLN A 451 -21.86 -7.51 -5.99
N MET A 452 -22.00 -6.50 -6.83
CA MET A 452 -20.96 -6.12 -7.80
C MET A 452 -19.71 -5.57 -7.10
N MET A 453 -19.88 -4.75 -6.07
CA MET A 453 -18.76 -4.27 -5.25
C MET A 453 -18.04 -5.42 -4.55
N ASN A 454 -18.76 -6.39 -4.00
CA ASN A 454 -18.17 -7.55 -3.33
C ASN A 454 -17.35 -8.43 -4.29
N SER A 455 -17.78 -8.63 -5.53
CA SER A 455 -17.03 -9.44 -6.49
C SER A 455 -15.74 -8.77 -6.99
N SER A 456 -15.71 -7.45 -7.09
CA SER A 456 -14.50 -6.70 -7.43
C SER A 456 -13.51 -6.63 -6.27
N THR A 457 -14.02 -6.58 -5.04
CA THR A 457 -13.20 -6.60 -3.83
C THR A 457 -12.40 -7.90 -3.69
N GLN A 458 -12.90 -9.04 -4.20
CA GLN A 458 -12.22 -10.34 -4.10
C GLN A 458 -10.82 -10.37 -4.76
N ARG A 459 -10.61 -9.67 -5.88
CA ARG A 459 -9.27 -9.60 -6.49
C ARG A 459 -8.32 -8.72 -5.69
N ILE A 460 -8.82 -7.61 -5.16
CA ILE A 460 -8.05 -6.72 -4.28
C ILE A 460 -7.69 -7.47 -2.98
N GLU A 461 -8.62 -8.26 -2.45
CA GLU A 461 -8.36 -9.13 -1.29
C GLU A 461 -7.26 -10.17 -1.57
N LEU A 462 -7.22 -10.73 -2.77
CA LEU A 462 -6.15 -11.68 -3.14
C LEU A 462 -4.78 -10.98 -3.16
N ILE A 463 -4.71 -9.76 -3.70
CA ILE A 463 -3.48 -8.95 -3.65
C ILE A 463 -3.13 -8.60 -2.21
N ALA A 464 -4.12 -8.22 -1.39
CA ALA A 464 -3.92 -7.94 0.03
C ALA A 464 -3.38 -9.16 0.80
N ARG A 465 -3.87 -10.37 0.51
CA ARG A 465 -3.32 -11.61 1.09
C ARG A 465 -1.86 -11.84 0.70
N SER A 466 -1.51 -11.61 -0.57
CA SER A 466 -0.12 -11.69 -1.00
C SER A 466 0.77 -10.64 -0.32
N PHE A 467 0.24 -9.44 -0.08
CA PHE A 467 0.96 -8.38 0.64
C PHE A 467 1.07 -8.66 2.14
N ALA A 468 0.11 -9.36 2.72
CA ALA A 468 0.13 -9.74 4.12
C ALA A 468 1.37 -10.56 4.50
N ASP A 469 1.84 -11.42 3.61
CA ASP A 469 3.08 -12.18 3.81
C ASP A 469 4.31 -11.25 3.91
N GLY A 470 4.39 -10.23 3.05
CA GLY A 470 5.47 -9.24 3.13
C GLY A 470 5.40 -8.38 4.38
N VAL A 471 4.21 -7.99 4.82
CA VAL A 471 4.01 -7.27 6.08
C VAL A 471 4.41 -8.14 7.27
N LYS A 472 4.05 -9.43 7.25
CA LYS A 472 4.49 -10.39 8.26
C LYS A 472 6.02 -10.45 8.35
N ASP A 473 6.71 -10.56 7.21
CA ASP A 473 8.17 -10.58 7.16
C ASP A 473 8.79 -9.27 7.74
N ILE A 474 8.16 -8.10 7.55
CA ILE A 474 8.61 -6.84 8.19
C ILE A 474 8.57 -6.97 9.71
N PHE A 475 7.44 -7.40 10.29
CA PHE A 475 7.28 -7.50 11.73
C PHE A 475 8.15 -8.57 12.36
N GLU A 476 8.33 -9.71 11.69
CA GLU A 476 9.28 -10.74 12.11
C GLU A 476 10.74 -10.21 12.10
N ASN A 477 11.10 -9.35 11.15
CA ASN A 477 12.41 -8.72 11.10
C ASN A 477 12.55 -7.64 12.17
N ILE A 478 11.50 -6.87 12.48
CA ILE A 478 11.50 -5.92 13.60
C ILE A 478 11.81 -6.66 14.91
N LEU A 479 11.10 -7.75 15.19
CA LEU A 479 11.32 -8.54 16.41
C LEU A 479 12.75 -9.07 16.47
N ALA A 480 13.27 -9.66 15.38
CA ALA A 480 14.63 -10.19 15.31
C ALA A 480 15.68 -9.09 15.60
N VAL A 481 15.54 -7.91 14.95
CA VAL A 481 16.46 -6.79 15.15
C VAL A 481 16.42 -6.25 16.59
N ILE A 482 15.23 -6.18 17.18
CA ILE A 482 15.08 -5.71 18.56
C ILE A 482 15.72 -6.69 19.56
N CYS A 483 15.47 -7.99 19.41
CA CYS A 483 16.05 -9.02 20.26
C CYS A 483 17.58 -9.10 20.15
N GLU A 484 18.13 -8.80 18.95
CA GLU A 484 19.57 -8.87 18.70
C GLU A 484 20.33 -7.61 19.13
N TYR A 485 19.78 -6.41 18.94
CA TYR A 485 20.52 -5.15 19.10
C TYR A 485 20.04 -4.26 20.24
N GLN A 486 18.83 -4.42 20.75
CA GLN A 486 18.32 -3.55 21.81
C GLN A 486 18.76 -4.05 23.20
N ASP A 487 19.82 -3.44 23.73
CA ASP A 487 20.38 -3.79 25.05
C ASP A 487 19.73 -3.04 26.21
N GLN A 488 19.16 -1.87 25.95
CA GLN A 488 18.60 -1.01 26.98
C GLN A 488 17.07 -1.14 27.04
N GLU A 489 16.58 -1.14 28.27
CA GLU A 489 15.15 -1.05 28.54
C GLU A 489 14.59 0.29 28.03
N ARG A 490 13.52 0.22 27.25
CA ARG A 490 12.84 1.41 26.74
C ARG A 490 11.46 1.53 27.37
N VAL A 491 11.21 2.65 28.05
CA VAL A 491 9.89 2.96 28.60
C VAL A 491 9.02 3.58 27.50
N VAL A 492 7.93 2.91 27.17
CA VAL A 492 7.01 3.35 26.12
C VAL A 492 5.62 3.56 26.71
N LYS A 493 4.95 4.63 26.30
CA LYS A 493 3.56 4.88 26.67
C LYS A 493 2.62 4.09 25.77
N LEU A 494 2.10 2.99 26.27
CA LEU A 494 1.13 2.13 25.60
C LEU A 494 -0.17 2.11 26.38
N ARG A 495 -1.32 2.22 25.71
CA ARG A 495 -2.66 2.20 26.31
C ARG A 495 -2.85 3.17 27.49
N GLY A 496 -2.12 4.30 27.49
CA GLY A 496 -2.19 5.30 28.59
C GLY A 496 -1.23 5.06 29.74
N GLU A 497 -0.57 3.91 29.84
CA GLU A 497 0.38 3.54 30.87
C GLU A 497 1.82 3.53 30.33
N PHE A 498 2.79 3.83 31.20
CA PHE A 498 4.21 3.73 30.86
C PHE A 498 4.70 2.32 31.21
N ILE A 499 4.98 1.53 30.18
CA ILE A 499 5.40 0.14 30.31
C ILE A 499 6.88 0.04 29.95
N PRO A 500 7.72 -0.50 30.84
CA PRO A 500 9.11 -0.79 30.51
C PRO A 500 9.18 -2.01 29.59
N MET A 501 9.91 -1.89 28.47
CA MET A 501 10.10 -2.93 27.49
C MET A 501 11.54 -3.43 27.54
N ASN A 502 11.73 -4.67 27.95
CA ASN A 502 13.03 -5.32 28.04
C ASN A 502 13.13 -6.48 27.04
N PRO A 503 13.67 -6.29 25.82
CA PRO A 503 13.74 -7.33 24.80
C PRO A 503 14.66 -8.51 25.15
N ARG A 504 15.55 -8.37 26.14
CA ARG A 504 16.43 -9.47 26.59
C ARG A 504 15.69 -10.65 27.21
N GLU A 505 14.46 -10.41 27.68
CA GLU A 505 13.58 -11.45 28.24
C GLU A 505 12.73 -12.14 27.18
N TRP A 506 12.77 -11.64 25.94
CA TRP A 506 11.97 -12.17 24.84
C TRP A 506 12.75 -13.23 24.08
N THR A 507 12.02 -14.23 23.62
CA THR A 507 12.52 -15.19 22.64
C THR A 507 12.12 -14.73 21.24
N ASP A 508 12.83 -15.17 20.22
CA ASP A 508 12.48 -14.89 18.81
C ASP A 508 11.52 -15.93 18.20
N HIS A 509 10.95 -16.79 19.05
CA HIS A 509 10.11 -17.93 18.67
C HIS A 509 8.62 -17.63 18.82
N TYR A 510 8.12 -16.58 18.13
CA TYR A 510 6.71 -16.26 18.08
C TYR A 510 6.15 -16.45 16.67
N ASP A 511 4.93 -16.96 16.58
CA ASP A 511 4.20 -16.94 15.31
C ASP A 511 3.58 -15.55 15.12
N CYS A 512 3.85 -14.98 13.94
CA CYS A 512 3.33 -13.68 13.56
C CYS A 512 2.10 -13.87 12.68
N THR A 513 0.96 -13.36 13.12
CA THR A 513 -0.29 -13.37 12.35
C THR A 513 -0.70 -11.97 11.95
N THR A 514 -0.94 -11.76 10.65
CA THR A 514 -1.37 -10.46 10.14
C THR A 514 -2.88 -10.30 10.32
N GLN A 515 -3.30 -9.23 10.97
CA GLN A 515 -4.70 -8.82 11.06
C GLN A 515 -5.11 -8.01 9.81
N VAL A 516 -5.13 -8.66 8.66
CA VAL A 516 -5.70 -8.03 7.47
C VAL A 516 -7.21 -8.11 7.58
N GLY A 517 -7.89 -7.00 7.45
CA GLY A 517 -9.36 -6.93 7.48
C GLY A 517 -10.02 -7.63 6.28
N LEU A 518 -9.61 -8.88 6.01
CA LEU A 518 -10.09 -9.70 4.91
C LEU A 518 -11.49 -10.24 5.22
N GLY A 519 -12.45 -9.94 4.36
CA GLY A 519 -13.77 -10.59 4.35
C GLY A 519 -14.86 -9.98 5.23
N THR A 520 -14.59 -8.97 6.04
CA THR A 520 -15.62 -8.16 6.69
C THR A 520 -15.64 -6.78 6.06
N GLY A 521 -16.15 -6.75 4.84
CA GLY A 521 -16.34 -5.52 4.10
C GLY A 521 -17.11 -4.54 4.89
N ASN A 522 -17.03 -3.44 5.22
CA ASN A 522 -17.67 -2.35 5.91
C ASN A 522 -17.55 -2.40 7.45
N GLN A 523 -16.94 -1.36 7.94
CA GLN A 523 -16.95 -0.96 9.36
C GLN A 523 -18.38 -1.07 9.93
N ASP A 524 -19.40 -0.73 9.13
CA ASP A 524 -20.81 -0.84 9.46
C ASP A 524 -21.23 -2.29 9.74
N GLN A 525 -20.77 -3.28 8.98
CA GLN A 525 -21.08 -4.69 9.22
C GLN A 525 -20.41 -5.23 10.50
N ARG A 526 -19.18 -4.81 10.80
CA ARG A 526 -18.51 -5.17 12.06
C ARG A 526 -19.23 -4.56 13.26
N LEU A 527 -19.61 -3.29 13.16
CA LEU A 527 -20.40 -2.62 14.19
C LEU A 527 -21.75 -3.30 14.38
N GLU A 528 -22.41 -3.72 13.30
CA GLU A 528 -23.67 -4.48 13.37
C GLU A 528 -23.48 -5.83 14.06
N VAL A 529 -22.42 -6.59 13.71
CA VAL A 529 -22.10 -7.87 14.38
C VAL A 529 -21.79 -7.67 15.86
N LEU A 530 -20.97 -6.69 16.22
CA LEU A 530 -20.65 -6.37 17.61
C LEU A 530 -21.90 -5.94 18.40
N GLN A 531 -22.79 -5.18 17.77
CA GLN A 531 -24.08 -4.82 18.35
C GLN A 531 -24.99 -6.03 18.55
N GLN A 532 -24.97 -6.99 17.61
CA GLN A 532 -25.69 -8.27 17.80
C GLN A 532 -25.10 -9.08 18.95
N VAL A 533 -23.77 -9.13 19.10
CA VAL A 533 -23.10 -9.80 20.22
C VAL A 533 -23.49 -9.15 21.54
N LEU A 534 -23.47 -7.82 21.64
CA LEU A 534 -23.92 -7.08 22.84
C LEU A 534 -25.39 -7.40 23.17
N ASN A 535 -26.27 -7.45 22.18
CA ASN A 535 -27.67 -7.82 22.37
C ASN A 535 -27.85 -9.27 22.87
N VAL A 536 -26.98 -10.19 22.40
CA VAL A 536 -27.00 -11.60 22.88
C VAL A 536 -26.47 -11.67 24.31
N GLN A 537 -25.40 -10.95 24.64
CA GLN A 537 -24.86 -10.86 26.00
C GLN A 537 -25.90 -10.28 26.97
N GLU A 538 -26.63 -9.22 26.59
CA GLU A 538 -27.71 -8.62 27.39
C GLU A 538 -28.83 -9.63 27.65
N LYS A 539 -29.28 -10.36 26.63
CA LYS A 539 -30.30 -11.40 26.77
C LYS A 539 -29.87 -12.54 27.68
N MET A 540 -28.60 -12.97 27.61
CA MET A 540 -28.03 -14.01 28.47
C MET A 540 -27.99 -13.57 29.95
N ILE A 541 -27.75 -12.30 30.23
CA ILE A 541 -27.76 -11.74 31.59
C ILE A 541 -29.19 -11.69 32.11
N GLN A 542 -30.17 -11.32 31.27
CA GLN A 542 -31.61 -11.23 31.67
C GLN A 542 -32.22 -12.60 31.94
N GLN A 543 -31.77 -13.68 31.34
CA GLN A 543 -32.21 -15.05 31.56
C GLN A 543 -31.48 -15.69 32.77
N GLN A 544 -31.81 -15.23 33.99
CA GLN A 544 -31.42 -15.77 35.29
C GLN A 544 -30.05 -16.46 35.35
N GLY A 545 -29.05 -15.69 35.72
CA GLY A 545 -27.73 -16.20 36.08
C GLY A 545 -27.03 -16.83 34.88
N GLY A 546 -26.66 -16.00 33.90
CA GLY A 546 -25.95 -16.43 32.70
C GLY A 546 -24.84 -17.40 33.02
N LEU A 547 -25.06 -18.65 32.80
CA LEU A 547 -24.20 -19.86 32.84
C LEU A 547 -22.69 -19.67 33.01
N GLY A 548 -22.20 -18.59 33.65
CA GLY A 548 -20.81 -18.24 33.78
C GLY A 548 -20.12 -17.82 32.46
N MET A 549 -20.86 -17.79 31.34
CA MET A 549 -20.32 -17.45 30.02
C MET A 549 -20.17 -15.94 29.80
N VAL A 550 -21.00 -15.11 30.45
CA VAL A 550 -20.97 -13.66 30.31
C VAL A 550 -20.53 -13.06 31.66
N THR A 551 -19.33 -12.53 31.69
CA THR A 551 -18.76 -11.81 32.84
C THR A 551 -18.75 -10.31 32.55
N PRO A 552 -18.68 -9.42 33.56
CA PRO A 552 -18.51 -7.99 33.35
C PRO A 552 -17.30 -7.67 32.47
N GLN A 553 -16.25 -8.50 32.53
CA GLN A 553 -15.05 -8.35 31.71
C GLN A 553 -15.31 -8.66 30.23
N THR A 554 -16.09 -9.71 29.92
CA THR A 554 -16.43 -10.04 28.54
C THR A 554 -17.29 -8.97 27.89
N ILE A 555 -18.17 -8.33 28.67
CA ILE A 555 -18.98 -7.20 28.19
C ILE A 555 -18.10 -5.99 27.93
N TYR A 556 -17.20 -5.67 28.87
CA TYR A 556 -16.24 -4.58 28.70
C TYR A 556 -15.41 -4.77 27.45
N ASN A 557 -14.86 -5.96 27.20
CA ASN A 557 -14.07 -6.29 26.01
C ASN A 557 -14.90 -6.12 24.71
N THR A 558 -16.19 -6.47 24.73
CA THR A 558 -17.07 -6.29 23.56
C THR A 558 -17.37 -4.81 23.31
N ILE A 559 -17.59 -4.02 24.38
CA ILE A 559 -17.79 -2.57 24.28
C ILE A 559 -16.50 -1.88 23.81
N GLU A 560 -15.34 -2.29 24.32
CA GLU A 560 -14.05 -1.80 23.89
C GLU A 560 -13.84 -2.04 22.40
N ALA A 561 -14.09 -3.26 21.93
CA ALA A 561 -14.03 -3.60 20.51
C ALA A 561 -15.02 -2.78 19.66
N TYR A 562 -16.23 -2.51 20.18
CA TYR A 562 -17.22 -1.67 19.52
C TYR A 562 -16.77 -0.22 19.40
N LEU A 563 -16.22 0.35 20.47
CA LEU A 563 -15.71 1.73 20.50
C LEU A 563 -14.48 1.90 19.58
N GLN A 564 -13.54 0.95 19.62
CA GLN A 564 -12.37 0.95 18.74
C GLN A 564 -12.77 0.94 17.25
N ASN A 565 -13.73 0.09 16.89
CA ASN A 565 -14.27 0.07 15.53
C ASN A 565 -15.12 1.31 15.18
N SER A 566 -15.63 2.05 16.18
CA SER A 566 -16.32 3.34 15.99
C SER A 566 -15.38 4.54 15.91
N GLY A 567 -14.05 4.34 16.05
CA GLY A 567 -13.03 5.38 15.97
C GLY A 567 -12.58 5.98 17.31
N TYR A 568 -13.09 5.47 18.43
CA TYR A 568 -12.66 5.87 19.78
C TYR A 568 -11.53 4.94 20.25
N LYS A 569 -10.33 5.50 20.48
CA LYS A 569 -9.14 4.70 20.83
C LYS A 569 -9.11 4.20 22.26
N ASP A 570 -9.86 4.81 23.16
CA ASP A 570 -9.80 4.57 24.59
C ASP A 570 -11.19 4.36 25.18
N ALA A 571 -11.50 3.12 25.56
CA ALA A 571 -12.77 2.76 26.19
C ALA A 571 -12.85 3.22 27.65
N THR A 572 -11.71 3.50 28.30
CA THR A 572 -11.64 3.93 29.72
C THR A 572 -12.26 5.30 29.93
N GLN A 573 -12.39 6.12 28.88
CA GLN A 573 -13.08 7.41 28.93
C GLN A 573 -14.60 7.26 29.15
N PHE A 574 -15.16 6.12 28.78
CA PHE A 574 -16.60 5.87 28.84
C PHE A 574 -16.98 4.81 29.88
N PHE A 575 -16.12 3.81 30.09
CA PHE A 575 -16.39 2.66 30.95
C PHE A 575 -15.15 2.31 31.77
N ASN A 576 -15.32 2.04 33.08
CA ASN A 576 -14.26 1.56 33.93
C ASN A 576 -13.97 0.08 33.69
N ASN A 577 -12.70 -0.31 33.61
CA ASN A 577 -12.30 -1.71 33.45
C ASN A 577 -12.60 -2.51 34.73
N PRO A 578 -13.43 -3.56 34.66
CA PRO A 578 -13.79 -4.36 35.83
C PRO A 578 -12.60 -5.06 36.50
N SER A 579 -11.53 -5.35 35.76
CA SER A 579 -10.33 -6.02 36.28
C SER A 579 -9.48 -5.12 37.21
N GLN A 580 -9.64 -3.81 37.13
CA GLN A 580 -8.90 -2.83 37.97
C GLN A 580 -9.63 -2.47 39.26
N GLN A 581 -10.87 -2.93 39.45
CA GLN A 581 -11.59 -2.68 40.69
C GLN A 581 -11.21 -3.73 41.72
N GLN A 582 -10.50 -3.33 42.80
CA GLN A 582 -10.39 -4.12 44.01
C GLN A 582 -11.78 -4.46 44.56
N PRO A 583 -12.03 -5.67 45.06
CA PRO A 583 -13.35 -6.06 45.57
C PRO A 583 -13.76 -5.15 46.75
N GLN A 584 -14.66 -4.23 46.47
CA GLN A 584 -15.29 -3.44 47.56
C GLN A 584 -16.26 -4.34 48.33
N PRO A 585 -16.31 -4.25 49.65
CA PRO A 585 -17.28 -4.97 50.44
C PRO A 585 -18.71 -4.52 50.12
N PRO A 586 -19.72 -5.40 50.22
CA PRO A 586 -21.09 -5.10 49.78
C PRO A 586 -21.65 -3.89 50.53
N LYS A 587 -21.91 -2.80 49.82
CA LYS A 587 -22.64 -1.65 50.31
C LYS A 587 -24.13 -1.95 50.20
N GLU A 588 -24.83 -1.79 51.29
CA GLU A 588 -26.31 -1.79 51.40
C GLU A 588 -26.92 -0.83 50.37
N GLU A 589 -27.89 -1.34 49.60
CA GLU A 589 -28.68 -0.61 48.62
C GLU A 589 -29.43 0.58 49.25
N LYS A 590 -28.92 1.78 49.03
CA LYS A 590 -29.79 2.98 49.04
C LYS A 590 -30.11 3.31 47.59
N GLN A 591 -31.36 3.10 47.23
CA GLN A 591 -31.91 3.42 45.92
C GLN A 591 -31.79 4.93 45.64
N ASP A 592 -30.95 5.26 44.66
CA ASP A 592 -30.69 6.64 44.23
C ASP A 592 -31.81 7.09 43.27
N PRO A 593 -32.52 8.20 43.51
CA PRO A 593 -33.60 8.68 42.65
C PRO A 593 -33.19 9.01 41.21
N ALA A 594 -31.91 9.27 40.99
CA ALA A 594 -31.35 9.53 39.67
C ALA A 594 -31.31 8.26 38.76
N LEU A 595 -31.12 7.08 39.36
CA LEU A 595 -31.13 5.81 38.64
C LEU A 595 -32.55 5.41 38.20
N GLN A 596 -33.59 5.79 38.97
CA GLN A 596 -34.99 5.58 38.58
C GLN A 596 -35.38 6.48 37.38
N LEU A 597 -34.92 7.70 37.33
CA LEU A 597 -35.17 8.62 36.21
C LEU A 597 -34.42 8.19 34.91
N ALA A 598 -33.21 7.65 35.03
CA ALA A 598 -32.47 7.11 33.89
C ALA A 598 -33.11 5.81 33.38
N ALA A 599 -33.57 4.93 34.29
CA ALA A 599 -34.31 3.70 33.92
C ALA A 599 -35.64 4.03 33.23
N GLN A 600 -36.36 5.04 33.66
CA GLN A 600 -37.61 5.50 32.99
C GLN A 600 -37.31 6.10 31.60
N GLN A 601 -36.23 6.85 31.42
CA GLN A 601 -35.85 7.37 30.09
C GLN A 601 -35.42 6.27 29.13
N ILE A 602 -34.72 5.24 29.61
CA ILE A 602 -34.37 4.05 28.82
C ILE A 602 -35.64 3.25 28.47
N GLU A 603 -36.59 3.13 29.38
CA GLU A 603 -37.84 2.42 29.12
C GLU A 603 -38.74 3.15 28.12
N ILE A 604 -38.78 4.48 28.15
CA ILE A 604 -39.49 5.31 27.17
C ILE A 604 -38.80 5.26 25.79
N SER A 605 -37.48 5.22 25.75
CA SER A 605 -36.75 5.05 24.48
C SER A 605 -36.91 3.64 23.90
N LYS A 606 -36.99 2.62 24.76
CA LYS A 606 -37.27 1.23 24.39
C LYS A 606 -38.72 1.06 23.85
N GLN A 607 -39.70 1.72 24.46
CA GLN A 607 -41.07 1.74 23.96
C GLN A 607 -41.20 2.46 22.61
N LYS A 608 -40.48 3.56 22.39
CA LYS A 608 -40.41 4.22 21.09
C LYS A 608 -39.77 3.34 20.02
N ALA A 609 -38.65 2.69 20.32
CA ALA A 609 -38.00 1.78 19.39
C ALA A 609 -38.84 0.54 19.05
N MET A 610 -39.58 -0.02 20.02
CA MET A 610 -40.55 -1.09 19.78
C MET A 610 -41.72 -0.61 18.91
N ALA A 611 -42.28 0.57 19.19
CA ALA A 611 -43.37 1.16 18.39
C ALA A 611 -42.92 1.43 16.93
N ASP A 612 -41.69 1.89 16.71
CA ASP A 612 -41.15 2.09 15.38
C ASP A 612 -40.83 0.76 14.64
N ALA A 613 -40.41 -0.27 15.37
CA ALA A 613 -40.22 -1.62 14.82
C ALA A 613 -41.57 -2.26 14.44
N ASP A 614 -42.61 -2.14 15.32
CA ASP A 614 -43.97 -2.61 15.03
C ASP A 614 -44.61 -1.85 13.85
N PHE A 615 -44.36 -0.55 13.74
CA PHE A 615 -44.84 0.23 12.60
C PHE A 615 -44.15 -0.22 11.30
N LYS A 616 -42.86 -0.50 11.35
CA LYS A 616 -42.09 -1.03 10.21
C LYS A 616 -42.56 -2.42 9.79
N ASN A 617 -42.82 -3.30 10.76
CA ASN A 617 -43.33 -4.65 10.49
C ASN A 617 -44.72 -4.61 9.89
N ARG A 618 -45.67 -3.81 10.44
CA ARG A 618 -47.01 -3.61 9.86
C ARG A 618 -46.96 -3.05 8.44
N LYS A 619 -46.01 -2.16 8.17
CA LYS A 619 -45.82 -1.63 6.81
C LYS A 619 -45.29 -2.70 5.85
N LEU A 620 -44.39 -3.57 6.31
CA LEU A 620 -43.86 -4.70 5.55
C LEU A 620 -44.91 -5.77 5.28
N GLU A 621 -45.80 -6.04 6.27
CA GLU A 621 -46.95 -6.96 6.12
C GLU A 621 -47.95 -6.39 5.11
N ALA A 622 -48.30 -5.11 5.21
CA ALA A 622 -49.17 -4.45 4.23
C ALA A 622 -48.60 -4.43 2.81
N ASP A 623 -47.31 -4.19 2.67
CA ASP A 623 -46.63 -4.25 1.35
C ASP A 623 -46.58 -5.68 0.78
N ASN A 624 -46.44 -6.68 1.64
CA ASN A 624 -46.50 -8.08 1.22
C ASN A 624 -47.90 -8.53 0.85
N GLU A 625 -48.95 -8.11 1.64
CA GLU A 625 -50.37 -8.35 1.27
C GLU A 625 -50.73 -7.69 -0.05
N PHE A 626 -50.27 -6.46 -0.28
CA PHE A 626 -50.50 -5.76 -1.55
C PHE A 626 -49.81 -6.46 -2.73
N LYS A 627 -48.59 -7.00 -2.52
CA LYS A 627 -47.89 -7.81 -3.52
C LYS A 627 -48.61 -9.12 -3.81
N MET A 628 -49.09 -9.80 -2.80
CA MET A 628 -49.88 -11.05 -2.95
C MET A 628 -51.20 -10.80 -3.67
N GLN A 629 -51.92 -9.72 -3.35
CA GLN A 629 -53.11 -9.33 -4.10
C GLN A 629 -52.81 -9.01 -5.56
N LYS A 630 -51.70 -8.38 -5.86
CA LYS A 630 -51.30 -8.09 -7.22
C LYS A 630 -50.97 -9.36 -8.03
N ILE A 631 -50.25 -10.31 -7.38
CA ILE A 631 -49.96 -11.62 -7.99
C ILE A 631 -51.24 -12.39 -8.28
N ASN A 632 -52.16 -12.45 -7.34
CA ASN A 632 -53.47 -13.10 -7.53
C ASN A 632 -54.33 -12.47 -8.65
N LEU A 633 -54.24 -11.12 -8.79
CA LEU A 633 -54.93 -10.40 -9.87
C LEU A 633 -54.29 -10.68 -11.23
N ASP A 634 -52.98 -10.81 -11.30
CA ASP A 634 -52.26 -11.13 -12.51
C ASP A 634 -52.45 -12.61 -12.90
N GLU A 635 -52.52 -13.53 -11.95
CA GLU A 635 -52.91 -14.94 -12.19
C GLU A 635 -54.35 -15.06 -12.70
N GLN A 636 -55.32 -14.29 -12.16
CA GLN A 636 -56.68 -14.24 -12.69
C GLN A 636 -56.77 -13.69 -14.12
N LYS A 637 -55.95 -12.68 -14.46
CA LYS A 637 -55.86 -12.17 -15.80
C LYS A 637 -55.27 -13.20 -16.78
N LEU A 638 -54.22 -13.91 -16.34
CA LEU A 638 -53.60 -14.97 -17.13
C LEU A 638 -54.59 -16.13 -17.39
N ALA A 639 -55.31 -16.56 -16.35
CA ALA A 639 -56.38 -17.60 -16.45
C ALA A 639 -57.49 -17.18 -17.39
N THR A 640 -57.93 -15.91 -17.35
CA THR A 640 -58.95 -15.40 -18.27
C THR A 640 -58.41 -15.29 -19.73
N GLN A 641 -57.14 -15.04 -19.90
CA GLN A 641 -56.50 -15.00 -21.22
C GLN A 641 -56.38 -16.40 -21.82
N VAL A 642 -55.97 -17.39 -21.04
CA VAL A 642 -55.92 -18.80 -21.45
C VAL A 642 -57.31 -19.35 -21.84
N VAL A 643 -58.36 -19.02 -21.05
CA VAL A 643 -59.73 -19.41 -21.38
C VAL A 643 -60.22 -18.74 -22.68
N LYS A 644 -59.85 -17.47 -22.94
CA LYS A 644 -60.16 -16.81 -24.22
C LYS A 644 -59.43 -17.46 -25.38
N GLU A 645 -58.19 -17.84 -25.27
CA GLU A 645 -57.43 -18.54 -26.31
C GLU A 645 -57.98 -19.94 -26.58
N GLN A 646 -58.37 -20.67 -25.56
CA GLN A 646 -59.04 -21.98 -25.72
C GLN A 646 -60.39 -21.86 -26.43
N ASN A 647 -61.21 -20.85 -26.10
CA ASN A 647 -62.47 -20.61 -26.79
C ASN A 647 -62.33 -20.18 -28.22
N VAL A 648 -61.27 -19.39 -28.54
CA VAL A 648 -60.95 -19.01 -29.95
C VAL A 648 -60.52 -20.24 -30.77
N SER A 649 -59.70 -21.11 -30.15
CA SER A 649 -59.23 -22.34 -30.82
C SER A 649 -60.38 -23.38 -31.02
N GLN A 650 -61.36 -23.43 -30.13
CA GLN A 650 -62.58 -24.26 -30.31
C GLN A 650 -63.46 -23.73 -31.44
N LEU A 651 -63.68 -22.41 -31.51
CA LEU A 651 -64.44 -21.76 -32.58
C LEU A 651 -63.78 -21.92 -33.97
N GLU A 652 -62.43 -21.90 -34.02
CA GLU A 652 -61.69 -22.21 -35.25
C GLU A 652 -61.83 -23.67 -35.67
N LYS A 653 -61.79 -24.61 -34.73
CA LYS A 653 -62.04 -26.05 -34.99
C LYS A 653 -63.44 -26.32 -35.48
N GLU A 654 -64.46 -25.67 -34.89
CA GLU A 654 -65.85 -25.77 -35.36
C GLU A 654 -66.04 -25.15 -36.73
N LYS A 655 -65.38 -24.01 -37.04
CA LYS A 655 -65.41 -23.43 -38.44
C LYS A 655 -64.65 -24.28 -39.41
N LEU A 656 -63.63 -25.00 -39.06
CA LEU A 656 -62.89 -25.93 -39.87
C LEU A 656 -63.73 -27.18 -40.16
N ALA A 657 -64.40 -27.72 -39.13
CA ALA A 657 -65.33 -28.87 -39.26
C ALA A 657 -66.51 -28.56 -40.12
N SER A 658 -67.12 -27.37 -40.01
CA SER A 658 -68.22 -26.93 -40.85
C SER A 658 -67.81 -26.71 -42.35
N LYS A 659 -66.58 -26.26 -42.59
CA LYS A 659 -66.01 -26.14 -43.95
C LYS A 659 -65.74 -27.51 -44.59
N ILE A 660 -65.26 -28.48 -43.77
CA ILE A 660 -65.04 -29.86 -44.26
C ILE A 660 -66.37 -30.56 -44.63
N LEU A 661 -67.44 -30.32 -43.83
CA LEU A 661 -68.77 -30.83 -44.09
C LEU A 661 -69.45 -30.21 -45.35
N GLN A 662 -69.13 -28.96 -45.65
CA GLN A 662 -69.60 -28.29 -46.92
C GLN A 662 -68.83 -28.72 -48.14
N GLN A 663 -67.62 -29.20 -48.09
CA GLN A 663 -66.82 -29.72 -49.23
C GLN A 663 -67.05 -31.20 -49.50
N GLY A 664 -67.78 -31.92 -48.64
CA GLY A 664 -68.13 -33.34 -48.86
C GLY A 664 -69.51 -33.58 -49.47
N MET A 665 -70.24 -32.51 -49.90
CA MET A 665 -71.55 -32.58 -50.55
C MET A 665 -71.57 -31.90 -51.89
N ASN A 666 -70.51 -32.00 -52.70
CA ASN A 666 -70.49 -31.71 -54.11
C ASN A 666 -69.76 -32.81 -54.90
#